data_513242a0897a5efa404eed39d4b2877b
#
_entry.id   513242a0897a5efa404eed39d4b2877b
#
_cell.length_a   1.000
_cell.length_b   1.000
_cell.length_c   1.000
_cell.angle_alpha   90.00
_cell.angle_beta   90.00
_cell.angle_gamma   90.00
#
_symmetry.space_group_name_H-M   'P 1'
#
loop_
_entity.id
_entity.type
_entity.pdbx_description
1 polymer ?
#
loop_
_entity_poly.entity_id
_entity_poly.type
_entity_poly.pdbx_seq_one_letter_code
_entity_poly.pdbx_strand_id
1 'polypeptide(L)'
;MNANETKVERFLETTKVQFVIPVYQRNYDWKKIQCERLLDDILEVGSNDNLKVHFIGSIVYVHDDAYTTAKINELIIIDGQQRLTTITLIYLALYHLVKSMEEKSLADEIMETYLINKFAEESEKLKLRPTDNNDYALKCLLKDSNHADFESYSTLIANFDLFKKRITKENYQTIRQGLAKLMFVEISLDRSNDDPQRIFESLNSTGLDLSQADLIRNYILMGLSRIDQSKIYQNYWEVIEKFAKDETTNESKVSEFIRDFLTLETKNIPNKGSVYIKFKEKYPNLISSMDELERLLLRIKKLAMHYNKLLNPKKEPDKEIQKQLEYIAQLEINVAYPFLMQVYDDFNNNVIDKSTFISILNLVQSLTWRRFIVGLPTNALNKMFMSLYDKVDKNDYLFSVQKSLLQRSSTQRFPNNTEISNALKEKDVYNIKHKNTMYFLERLENYQNPEYVKIEDCVNITIEHIFPQNPDPKWRMELGIDQCDKIKEFYLNTIGNLTLSGNNGKLGNKSFSEKRNMNVDGKEQGYSYSRFWLNKSLREKTEWNLHEIKERTKMITERFMKIWEYPDIQIKSEDGNGEVNIFEIDDQSDKQLEYYVFCDQRTEVLTTSQLFCNIFKQLFDLQPESFFNTPIKDRINLSNKIEVYENKAYEQLNDTYFMCTNYTNAEKIDRIKEALSILKLEDELFIKYAENESNVYVV
;
A
#
# COMPACT_ATOMS: atom_id res chain seq x y z
N MET A 1 -38.30 1.28 -1.17
CA MET A 1 -37.55 2.00 -0.14
C MET A 1 -38.48 2.91 0.65
N ASN A 2 -38.51 2.78 1.99
CA ASN A 2 -39.23 3.67 2.89
C ASN A 2 -38.20 4.31 3.84
N ALA A 3 -38.41 5.62 4.10
CA ALA A 3 -37.56 6.37 5.01
C ALA A 3 -38.44 7.09 6.05
N ASN A 4 -38.16 6.85 7.33
CA ASN A 4 -38.95 7.43 8.43
C ASN A 4 -38.02 7.93 9.53
N GLU A 5 -38.41 8.96 10.25
CA GLU A 5 -37.76 9.35 11.50
C GLU A 5 -38.19 8.41 12.61
N THR A 6 -37.24 7.77 13.27
CA THR A 6 -37.52 6.78 14.31
C THR A 6 -36.61 7.01 15.53
N LYS A 7 -37.18 6.93 16.73
CA LYS A 7 -36.42 6.91 17.97
C LYS A 7 -35.67 5.60 18.14
N VAL A 8 -34.46 5.65 18.64
CA VAL A 8 -33.61 4.47 18.87
C VAL A 8 -34.31 3.46 19.79
N GLU A 9 -34.92 3.92 20.89
CA GLU A 9 -35.65 3.05 21.79
C GLU A 9 -36.76 2.30 21.07
N ARG A 10 -37.63 3.02 20.35
CA ARG A 10 -38.75 2.41 19.59
C ARG A 10 -38.26 1.35 18.61
N PHE A 11 -37.13 1.56 17.98
CA PHE A 11 -36.56 0.59 17.06
C PHE A 11 -36.06 -0.67 17.79
N LEU A 12 -35.39 -0.52 18.91
CA LEU A 12 -34.89 -1.62 19.74
C LEU A 12 -36.01 -2.35 20.51
N GLU A 13 -37.12 -1.68 20.87
CA GLU A 13 -38.29 -2.25 21.53
C GLU A 13 -39.04 -3.25 20.65
N THR A 14 -38.86 -3.18 19.33
CA THR A 14 -39.56 -4.07 18.39
C THR A 14 -39.35 -5.53 18.79
N THR A 15 -40.45 -6.22 19.02
CA THR A 15 -40.45 -7.61 19.45
C THR A 15 -40.33 -8.55 18.26
N LYS A 16 -39.75 -9.73 18.50
CA LYS A 16 -39.51 -10.77 17.48
C LYS A 16 -38.70 -10.27 16.28
N VAL A 17 -37.69 -9.43 16.55
CA VAL A 17 -36.76 -8.92 15.56
C VAL A 17 -35.32 -9.24 15.99
N GLN A 18 -34.51 -9.67 15.05
CA GLN A 18 -33.07 -9.75 15.21
C GLN A 18 -32.37 -8.85 14.18
N PHE A 19 -31.55 -7.93 14.66
CA PHE A 19 -30.68 -7.09 13.83
C PHE A 19 -29.41 -7.86 13.50
N VAL A 20 -29.24 -8.21 12.23
CA VAL A 20 -28.14 -9.05 11.77
C VAL A 20 -27.11 -8.21 11.03
N ILE A 21 -25.89 -8.19 11.51
CA ILE A 21 -24.75 -7.62 10.79
C ILE A 21 -24.15 -8.73 9.92
N PRO A 22 -24.29 -8.64 8.60
CA PRO A 22 -23.83 -9.70 7.71
C PRO A 22 -22.31 -9.78 7.62
N VAL A 23 -21.78 -10.95 7.23
CA VAL A 23 -20.34 -11.24 7.16
C VAL A 23 -19.56 -10.34 6.19
N TYR A 24 -20.22 -9.71 5.25
CA TYR A 24 -19.56 -8.76 4.34
C TYR A 24 -19.39 -7.36 4.94
N GLN A 25 -20.01 -7.07 6.06
CA GLN A 25 -19.76 -5.83 6.78
C GLN A 25 -18.44 -5.91 7.56
N ARG A 26 -17.79 -4.75 7.73
CA ARG A 26 -16.58 -4.71 8.57
C ARG A 26 -16.92 -5.05 10.02
N ASN A 27 -15.95 -5.62 10.71
CA ASN A 27 -16.05 -5.82 12.14
C ASN A 27 -16.26 -4.49 12.88
N TYR A 28 -16.74 -4.57 14.12
CA TYR A 28 -16.87 -3.40 14.97
C TYR A 28 -15.50 -2.75 15.18
N ASP A 29 -15.36 -1.49 14.73
CA ASP A 29 -14.07 -0.80 14.63
C ASP A 29 -14.06 0.61 15.24
N TRP A 30 -15.16 1.04 15.85
CA TRP A 30 -15.15 2.31 16.56
C TRP A 30 -14.10 2.31 17.65
N LYS A 31 -13.29 3.37 17.67
CA LYS A 31 -12.26 3.62 18.65
C LYS A 31 -12.85 4.39 19.84
N LYS A 32 -12.10 4.47 20.91
CA LYS A 32 -12.45 5.18 22.12
C LYS A 32 -13.06 6.58 21.85
N ILE A 33 -12.48 7.34 20.92
CA ILE A 33 -12.90 8.71 20.63
C ILE A 33 -14.34 8.80 20.07
N GLN A 34 -14.74 7.87 19.18
CA GLN A 34 -16.12 7.85 18.66
C GLN A 34 -17.12 7.43 19.75
N CYS A 35 -16.74 6.46 20.57
CA CYS A 35 -17.55 6.00 21.69
C CYS A 35 -17.75 7.07 22.77
N GLU A 36 -16.68 7.78 23.13
CA GLU A 36 -16.75 8.90 24.08
C GLU A 36 -17.63 10.00 23.54
N ARG A 37 -17.49 10.39 22.28
CA ARG A 37 -18.31 11.41 21.65
C ARG A 37 -19.80 11.06 21.71
N LEU A 38 -20.18 9.84 21.34
CA LEU A 38 -21.59 9.43 21.41
C LEU A 38 -22.11 9.44 22.85
N LEU A 39 -21.33 8.99 23.82
CA LEU A 39 -21.73 9.01 25.23
C LEU A 39 -21.85 10.44 25.78
N ASP A 40 -20.94 11.33 25.39
CA ASP A 40 -20.98 12.75 25.78
C ASP A 40 -22.20 13.45 25.17
N ASP A 41 -22.53 13.17 23.90
CA ASP A 41 -23.77 13.65 23.25
C ASP A 41 -25.03 13.15 24.00
N ILE A 42 -25.05 11.88 24.42
CA ILE A 42 -26.14 11.28 25.20
C ILE A 42 -26.31 11.99 26.56
N LEU A 43 -25.18 12.24 27.26
CA LEU A 43 -25.19 12.94 28.55
C LEU A 43 -25.67 14.39 28.39
N GLU A 44 -25.19 15.10 27.40
CA GLU A 44 -25.60 16.48 27.10
C GLU A 44 -27.12 16.57 26.87
N VAL A 45 -27.64 15.74 25.96
CA VAL A 45 -29.07 15.72 25.63
C VAL A 45 -29.90 15.25 26.80
N GLY A 46 -29.41 14.29 27.59
CA GLY A 46 -30.09 13.78 28.77
C GLY A 46 -30.22 14.82 29.88
N SER A 47 -29.22 15.67 30.07
CA SER A 47 -29.23 16.73 31.08
C SER A 47 -29.98 18.01 30.66
N ASN A 48 -30.32 18.18 29.40
CA ASN A 48 -30.93 19.40 28.87
C ASN A 48 -32.41 19.18 28.44
N ASP A 49 -33.33 19.69 29.24
CA ASP A 49 -34.76 19.56 28.97
C ASP A 49 -35.23 20.35 27.75
N ASN A 50 -34.47 21.31 27.27
CA ASN A 50 -34.79 22.07 26.06
C ASN A 50 -34.51 21.27 24.78
N LEU A 51 -33.56 20.29 24.82
CA LEU A 51 -33.27 19.38 23.74
C LEU A 51 -34.25 18.20 23.78
N LYS A 52 -35.12 18.11 22.79
CA LYS A 52 -36.17 17.08 22.72
C LYS A 52 -35.72 15.85 21.95
N VAL A 53 -34.78 16.02 21.01
CA VAL A 53 -34.23 14.97 20.15
C VAL A 53 -32.77 15.24 19.83
N HIS A 54 -32.04 14.18 19.61
CA HIS A 54 -30.66 14.21 19.09
C HIS A 54 -30.53 13.26 17.92
N PHE A 55 -30.12 13.79 16.76
CA PHE A 55 -30.02 13.02 15.53
C PHE A 55 -28.65 12.35 15.42
N ILE A 56 -28.64 11.02 15.22
CA ILE A 56 -27.42 10.22 15.17
C ILE A 56 -27.11 9.65 13.76
N GLY A 57 -27.77 10.11 12.72
CA GLY A 57 -27.60 9.65 11.33
C GLY A 57 -28.67 8.70 10.85
N SER A 58 -28.34 7.74 9.99
CA SER A 58 -29.28 6.76 9.42
C SER A 58 -28.93 5.34 9.85
N ILE A 59 -29.95 4.46 9.85
CA ILE A 59 -29.81 3.00 9.89
C ILE A 59 -30.54 2.44 8.68
N VAL A 60 -29.82 1.68 7.86
CA VAL A 60 -30.36 1.09 6.63
C VAL A 60 -30.35 -0.43 6.78
N TYR A 61 -31.46 -1.03 6.47
CA TYR A 61 -31.61 -2.48 6.54
C TYR A 61 -32.50 -3.02 5.42
N VAL A 62 -32.37 -4.31 5.18
CA VAL A 62 -33.22 -5.06 4.25
C VAL A 62 -33.90 -6.20 4.99
N HIS A 63 -35.14 -6.48 4.65
CA HIS A 63 -35.81 -7.71 5.06
C HIS A 63 -35.34 -8.87 4.17
N ASP A 64 -34.97 -9.99 4.77
CA ASP A 64 -34.48 -11.17 4.03
C ASP A 64 -35.67 -11.97 3.45
N ASP A 65 -36.78 -12.04 4.18
CA ASP A 65 -38.01 -12.75 3.81
C ASP A 65 -39.26 -11.88 4.03
N ALA A 66 -40.38 -12.38 3.53
CA ALA A 66 -41.70 -11.77 3.85
C ALA A 66 -41.92 -11.74 5.37
N TYR A 67 -42.26 -10.58 5.90
CA TYR A 67 -42.51 -10.39 7.33
C TYR A 67 -43.58 -11.37 7.84
N THR A 68 -43.21 -12.17 8.85
CA THR A 68 -44.15 -13.13 9.47
C THR A 68 -44.21 -12.91 10.98
N THR A 69 -45.43 -12.99 11.53
CA THR A 69 -45.64 -12.87 12.98
C THR A 69 -45.28 -14.14 13.77
N ALA A 70 -45.02 -15.24 13.08
CA ALA A 70 -44.76 -16.55 13.69
C ALA A 70 -43.28 -16.81 14.03
N LYS A 71 -42.37 -16.14 13.30
CA LYS A 71 -40.91 -16.32 13.45
C LYS A 71 -40.25 -15.01 13.91
N ILE A 72 -39.03 -15.09 14.35
CA ILE A 72 -38.14 -13.92 14.51
C ILE A 72 -37.80 -13.41 13.13
N ASN A 73 -38.07 -12.11 12.90
CA ASN A 73 -37.78 -11.46 11.64
C ASN A 73 -36.36 -10.91 11.67
N GLU A 74 -35.52 -11.36 10.75
CA GLU A 74 -34.16 -10.86 10.62
C GLU A 74 -34.15 -9.57 9.79
N LEU A 75 -33.58 -8.52 10.36
CA LEU A 75 -33.28 -7.25 9.67
C LEU A 75 -31.80 -7.20 9.37
N ILE A 76 -31.43 -7.33 8.09
CA ILE A 76 -30.04 -7.33 7.64
C ILE A 76 -29.55 -5.89 7.56
N ILE A 77 -28.66 -5.51 8.43
CA ILE A 77 -28.14 -4.14 8.53
C ILE A 77 -27.18 -3.87 7.38
N ILE A 78 -27.50 -2.88 6.55
CA ILE A 78 -26.69 -2.43 5.40
C ILE A 78 -25.80 -1.24 5.78
N ASP A 79 -26.32 -0.32 6.61
CA ASP A 79 -25.57 0.80 7.18
C ASP A 79 -26.02 1.11 8.61
N GLY A 80 -25.15 1.75 9.40
CA GLY A 80 -25.41 2.11 10.80
C GLY A 80 -24.97 1.07 11.81
N GLN A 81 -24.33 -0.02 11.41
CA GLN A 81 -23.90 -1.12 12.27
C GLN A 81 -23.03 -0.68 13.46
N GLN A 82 -22.08 0.25 13.26
CA GLN A 82 -21.19 0.72 14.33
C GLN A 82 -21.97 1.44 15.43
N ARG A 83 -22.92 2.29 15.03
CA ARG A 83 -23.83 3.02 15.94
C ARG A 83 -24.71 2.06 16.72
N LEU A 84 -25.35 1.13 16.03
CA LEU A 84 -26.22 0.13 16.63
C LEU A 84 -25.47 -0.75 17.63
N THR A 85 -24.28 -1.21 17.29
CA THR A 85 -23.44 -1.99 18.20
C THR A 85 -23.03 -1.16 19.42
N THR A 86 -22.63 0.09 19.23
CA THR A 86 -22.23 0.96 20.35
C THR A 86 -23.39 1.23 21.31
N ILE A 87 -24.57 1.49 20.80
CA ILE A 87 -25.78 1.67 21.62
C ILE A 87 -26.11 0.39 22.39
N THR A 88 -26.00 -0.78 21.76
CA THR A 88 -26.16 -2.07 22.44
C THR A 88 -25.16 -2.24 23.60
N LEU A 89 -23.91 -1.81 23.42
CA LEU A 89 -22.90 -1.84 24.50
C LEU A 89 -23.23 -0.88 25.66
N ILE A 90 -23.79 0.29 25.34
CA ILE A 90 -24.24 1.25 26.39
C ILE A 90 -25.39 0.64 27.20
N TYR A 91 -26.39 0.05 26.53
CA TYR A 91 -27.48 -0.64 27.25
C TYR A 91 -26.97 -1.82 28.08
N LEU A 92 -25.98 -2.57 27.58
CA LEU A 92 -25.37 -3.68 28.30
C LEU A 92 -24.61 -3.18 29.55
N ALA A 93 -23.88 -2.07 29.44
CA ALA A 93 -23.19 -1.47 30.59
C ALA A 93 -24.18 -0.92 31.64
N LEU A 94 -25.29 -0.30 31.20
CA LEU A 94 -26.39 0.11 32.07
C LEU A 94 -27.01 -1.09 32.79
N TYR A 95 -27.29 -2.18 32.06
CA TYR A 95 -27.81 -3.41 32.65
C TYR A 95 -26.90 -3.93 33.80
N HIS A 96 -25.61 -4.04 33.57
CA HIS A 96 -24.67 -4.52 34.58
C HIS A 96 -24.61 -3.58 35.79
N LEU A 97 -24.65 -2.26 35.60
CA LEU A 97 -24.68 -1.29 36.70
C LEU A 97 -25.94 -1.45 37.52
N VAL A 98 -27.12 -1.40 36.89
CA VAL A 98 -28.42 -1.47 37.53
C VAL A 98 -28.61 -2.78 38.29
N LYS A 99 -28.15 -3.89 37.69
CA LYS A 99 -28.10 -5.21 38.33
C LYS A 99 -27.24 -5.19 39.61
N SER A 100 -26.10 -4.51 39.57
CA SER A 100 -25.23 -4.34 40.74
C SER A 100 -25.81 -3.46 41.85
N MET A 101 -26.82 -2.63 41.51
CA MET A 101 -27.57 -1.80 42.44
C MET A 101 -28.80 -2.52 43.02
N GLU A 102 -29.01 -3.79 42.67
CA GLU A 102 -30.16 -4.60 43.06
C GLU A 102 -31.53 -4.07 42.58
N GLU A 103 -31.56 -3.14 41.60
CA GLU A 103 -32.77 -2.64 40.97
C GLU A 103 -33.32 -3.66 39.91
N LYS A 104 -33.81 -4.81 40.40
CA LYS A 104 -34.18 -5.95 39.59
C LYS A 104 -35.16 -5.62 38.47
N SER A 105 -36.20 -4.85 38.79
CA SER A 105 -37.28 -4.48 37.82
C SER A 105 -36.69 -3.72 36.62
N LEU A 106 -35.80 -2.77 36.85
CA LEU A 106 -35.15 -1.98 35.82
C LEU A 106 -34.10 -2.80 35.03
N ALA A 107 -33.36 -3.70 35.71
CA ALA A 107 -32.46 -4.60 35.02
C ALA A 107 -33.19 -5.56 34.07
N ASP A 108 -34.31 -6.12 34.50
CA ASP A 108 -35.16 -6.98 33.68
C ASP A 108 -35.76 -6.20 32.50
N GLU A 109 -36.24 -4.95 32.74
CA GLU A 109 -36.71 -4.06 31.67
C GLU A 109 -35.63 -3.84 30.58
N ILE A 110 -34.41 -3.43 30.96
CA ILE A 110 -33.33 -3.17 30.02
C ILE A 110 -32.98 -4.44 29.22
N MET A 111 -32.84 -5.56 29.92
CA MET A 111 -32.49 -6.84 29.31
C MET A 111 -33.53 -7.28 28.29
N GLU A 112 -34.80 -7.35 28.71
CA GLU A 112 -35.87 -7.92 27.89
C GLU A 112 -36.37 -6.97 26.79
N THR A 113 -36.22 -5.67 26.98
CA THR A 113 -36.69 -4.68 25.99
C THR A 113 -35.63 -4.41 24.93
N TYR A 114 -34.36 -4.25 25.30
CA TYR A 114 -33.34 -3.72 24.37
C TYR A 114 -32.30 -4.74 23.96
N LEU A 115 -32.04 -5.80 24.76
CA LEU A 115 -30.90 -6.69 24.55
C LEU A 115 -31.30 -8.08 24.03
N ILE A 116 -32.43 -8.66 24.48
CA ILE A 116 -32.80 -10.02 24.11
C ILE A 116 -34.24 -10.15 23.61
N ASN A 117 -34.47 -11.20 22.85
CA ASN A 117 -35.79 -11.76 22.55
C ASN A 117 -36.09 -12.87 23.56
N LYS A 118 -36.83 -12.58 24.63
CA LYS A 118 -37.02 -13.44 25.83
C LYS A 118 -37.38 -14.89 25.54
N PHE A 119 -38.22 -15.13 24.53
CA PHE A 119 -38.78 -16.45 24.22
C PHE A 119 -38.17 -17.08 22.95
N ALA A 120 -37.07 -16.52 22.45
CA ALA A 120 -36.38 -17.04 21.28
C ALA A 120 -35.41 -18.18 21.63
N GLU A 121 -35.09 -19.01 20.63
CA GLU A 121 -34.00 -19.99 20.73
C GLU A 121 -32.65 -19.29 20.95
N GLU A 122 -31.63 -20.04 21.43
CA GLU A 122 -30.35 -19.46 21.83
C GLU A 122 -29.64 -18.70 20.69
N SER A 123 -29.79 -19.18 19.43
CA SER A 123 -29.23 -18.53 18.24
C SER A 123 -29.87 -17.19 17.87
N GLU A 124 -31.14 -16.99 18.24
CA GLU A 124 -31.97 -15.83 17.94
C GLU A 124 -32.22 -14.96 19.18
N LYS A 125 -31.65 -15.34 20.32
CA LYS A 125 -31.93 -14.72 21.61
C LYS A 125 -31.43 -13.29 21.72
N LEU A 126 -30.23 -12.99 21.20
CA LEU A 126 -29.73 -11.62 21.14
C LEU A 126 -30.45 -10.82 20.06
N LYS A 127 -30.92 -9.62 20.38
CA LYS A 127 -31.51 -8.71 19.39
C LYS A 127 -30.50 -8.23 18.36
N LEU A 128 -29.23 -8.00 18.76
CA LEU A 128 -28.15 -7.73 17.83
C LEU A 128 -27.30 -9.00 17.64
N ARG A 129 -27.18 -9.46 16.39
CA ARG A 129 -26.23 -10.51 15.98
C ARG A 129 -25.15 -9.89 15.12
N PRO A 130 -23.96 -9.57 15.71
CA PRO A 130 -22.82 -9.06 14.96
C PRO A 130 -22.10 -10.18 14.18
N THR A 131 -20.99 -9.84 13.52
CA THR A 131 -20.09 -10.83 12.89
C THR A 131 -19.51 -11.80 13.94
N ASP A 132 -19.15 -13.02 13.51
CA ASP A 132 -18.83 -14.17 14.38
C ASP A 132 -17.96 -13.85 15.61
N ASN A 133 -16.84 -13.14 15.41
CA ASN A 133 -15.93 -12.79 16.51
C ASN A 133 -16.57 -11.82 17.51
N ASN A 134 -17.29 -10.84 17.01
CA ASN A 134 -18.02 -9.88 17.83
C ASN A 134 -19.25 -10.50 18.49
N ASP A 135 -19.89 -11.50 17.85
CA ASP A 135 -21.02 -12.25 18.43
C ASP A 135 -20.59 -13.04 19.66
N TYR A 136 -19.45 -13.72 19.56
CA TYR A 136 -18.87 -14.43 20.70
C TYR A 136 -18.52 -13.46 21.86
N ALA A 137 -17.87 -12.33 21.53
CA ALA A 137 -17.55 -11.30 22.53
C ALA A 137 -18.79 -10.73 23.20
N LEU A 138 -19.86 -10.41 22.43
CA LEU A 138 -21.10 -9.87 22.98
C LEU A 138 -21.82 -10.88 23.90
N LYS A 139 -21.82 -12.16 23.53
CA LYS A 139 -22.36 -13.26 24.35
C LYS A 139 -21.59 -13.43 25.66
N CYS A 140 -20.27 -13.31 25.64
CA CYS A 140 -19.45 -13.32 26.86
C CYS A 140 -19.80 -12.15 27.78
N LEU A 141 -19.90 -10.92 27.24
CA LEU A 141 -20.25 -9.73 28.01
C LEU A 141 -21.66 -9.82 28.61
N LEU A 142 -22.61 -10.40 27.87
CA LEU A 142 -23.98 -10.60 28.38
C LEU A 142 -24.03 -11.55 29.59
N LYS A 143 -23.21 -12.59 29.59
CA LYS A 143 -23.14 -13.59 30.67
C LYS A 143 -22.34 -13.13 31.90
N ASP A 144 -21.77 -11.92 31.85
CA ASP A 144 -20.87 -11.41 32.92
C ASP A 144 -19.58 -12.26 33.06
N SER A 145 -19.17 -12.90 31.97
CA SER A 145 -17.99 -13.75 31.91
C SER A 145 -16.70 -12.93 32.07
N ASN A 146 -15.67 -13.54 32.64
CA ASN A 146 -14.36 -12.92 32.74
C ASN A 146 -13.75 -12.75 31.35
N HIS A 147 -13.30 -11.53 31.02
CA HIS A 147 -12.67 -11.21 29.74
C HIS A 147 -11.38 -12.01 29.48
N ALA A 148 -10.74 -12.56 30.52
CA ALA A 148 -9.54 -13.38 30.39
C ALA A 148 -9.77 -14.69 29.64
N ASP A 149 -11.03 -15.16 29.57
CA ASP A 149 -11.39 -16.38 28.84
C ASP A 149 -11.64 -16.15 27.34
N PHE A 150 -11.51 -14.90 26.88
CA PHE A 150 -11.70 -14.54 25.47
C PHE A 150 -10.38 -14.65 24.73
N GLU A 151 -10.24 -15.67 23.86
CA GLU A 151 -8.99 -15.95 23.13
C GLU A 151 -8.60 -14.89 22.09
N SER A 152 -9.59 -14.17 21.54
CA SER A 152 -9.37 -13.15 20.50
C SER A 152 -9.74 -11.76 21.00
N TYR A 153 -8.82 -10.81 20.96
CA TYR A 153 -9.09 -9.42 21.29
C TYR A 153 -10.13 -8.81 20.35
N SER A 154 -11.17 -8.17 20.92
CA SER A 154 -12.18 -7.41 20.18
C SER A 154 -12.24 -5.97 20.71
N THR A 155 -12.28 -4.97 19.80
CA THR A 155 -12.51 -3.56 20.14
C THR A 155 -13.84 -3.36 20.87
N LEU A 156 -14.79 -4.26 20.66
CA LEU A 156 -16.08 -4.31 21.35
C LEU A 156 -15.90 -4.42 22.87
N ILE A 157 -14.99 -5.30 23.35
CA ILE A 157 -14.70 -5.46 24.79
C ILE A 157 -14.08 -4.20 25.36
N ALA A 158 -13.07 -3.63 24.68
CA ALA A 158 -12.42 -2.40 25.14
C ALA A 158 -13.39 -1.22 25.28
N ASN A 159 -14.33 -1.11 24.33
CA ASN A 159 -15.36 -0.06 24.37
C ASN A 159 -16.46 -0.34 25.42
N PHE A 160 -16.80 -1.60 25.64
CA PHE A 160 -17.66 -1.96 26.76
C PHE A 160 -17.03 -1.58 28.12
N ASP A 161 -15.76 -1.87 28.31
CA ASP A 161 -15.02 -1.48 29.53
C ASP A 161 -14.95 0.03 29.72
N LEU A 162 -14.84 0.79 28.61
CA LEU A 162 -14.96 2.24 28.63
C LEU A 162 -16.32 2.68 29.19
N PHE A 163 -17.43 2.10 28.64
CA PHE A 163 -18.79 2.43 29.11
C PHE A 163 -19.01 2.00 30.54
N LYS A 164 -18.56 0.81 30.94
CA LYS A 164 -18.64 0.33 32.34
C LYS A 164 -17.94 1.26 33.33
N LYS A 165 -16.86 1.96 32.90
CA LYS A 165 -16.17 2.97 33.73
C LYS A 165 -16.85 4.33 33.74
N ARG A 166 -17.46 4.74 32.62
CA ARG A 166 -18.04 6.07 32.44
C ARG A 166 -19.50 6.15 32.93
N ILE A 167 -20.22 5.04 32.95
CA ILE A 167 -21.60 4.95 33.42
C ILE A 167 -21.59 4.63 34.90
N THR A 168 -22.08 5.56 35.71
CA THR A 168 -22.02 5.49 37.16
C THR A 168 -23.41 5.65 37.79
N LYS A 169 -23.49 5.44 39.13
CA LYS A 169 -24.73 5.62 39.91
C LYS A 169 -25.26 7.06 39.83
N GLU A 170 -24.37 8.02 39.64
CA GLU A 170 -24.72 9.45 39.59
C GLU A 170 -25.29 9.87 38.23
N ASN A 171 -24.89 9.22 37.12
CA ASN A 171 -25.24 9.67 35.78
C ASN A 171 -26.16 8.71 34.97
N TYR A 172 -26.44 7.50 35.48
CA TYR A 172 -27.19 6.50 34.68
C TYR A 172 -28.60 6.96 34.32
N GLN A 173 -29.29 7.75 35.16
CA GLN A 173 -30.59 8.30 34.84
C GLN A 173 -30.51 9.33 33.70
N THR A 174 -29.50 10.20 33.75
CA THR A 174 -29.25 11.16 32.66
C THR A 174 -28.98 10.44 31.33
N ILE A 175 -28.20 9.33 31.38
CA ILE A 175 -27.94 8.51 30.18
C ILE A 175 -29.23 7.88 29.64
N ARG A 176 -30.09 7.33 30.51
CA ARG A 176 -31.39 6.80 30.08
C ARG A 176 -32.26 7.89 29.42
N GLN A 177 -32.36 9.07 30.02
CA GLN A 177 -33.08 10.21 29.44
C GLN A 177 -32.50 10.63 28.09
N GLY A 178 -31.17 10.58 27.94
CA GLY A 178 -30.46 10.88 26.70
C GLY A 178 -30.74 9.83 25.61
N LEU A 179 -30.69 8.54 25.93
CA LEU A 179 -31.01 7.45 25.01
C LEU A 179 -32.45 7.57 24.48
N ALA A 180 -33.40 7.93 25.35
CA ALA A 180 -34.83 8.14 24.96
C ALA A 180 -35.03 9.31 23.94
N LYS A 181 -34.04 10.23 23.87
CA LYS A 181 -34.05 11.36 22.95
C LYS A 181 -33.26 11.09 21.64
N LEU A 182 -32.55 9.97 21.52
CA LEU A 182 -31.85 9.63 20.31
C LEU A 182 -32.80 9.29 19.15
N MET A 183 -32.48 9.84 17.99
CA MET A 183 -33.28 9.67 16.77
C MET A 183 -32.38 9.43 15.56
N PHE A 184 -32.85 8.65 14.62
CA PHE A 184 -32.16 8.40 13.35
C PHE A 184 -33.19 8.33 12.19
N VAL A 185 -32.72 8.40 10.96
CA VAL A 185 -33.55 8.07 9.77
C VAL A 185 -33.46 6.57 9.56
N GLU A 186 -34.58 5.91 9.76
CA GLU A 186 -34.81 4.49 9.47
C GLU A 186 -35.09 4.33 7.98
N ILE A 187 -34.23 3.55 7.27
CA ILE A 187 -34.38 3.27 5.85
C ILE A 187 -34.56 1.76 5.66
N SER A 188 -35.76 1.37 5.27
CA SER A 188 -36.12 -0.01 4.98
C SER A 188 -36.09 -0.26 3.47
N LEU A 189 -35.35 -1.27 3.04
CA LEU A 189 -35.20 -1.69 1.66
C LEU A 189 -35.96 -2.99 1.41
N ASP A 190 -36.54 -3.09 0.20
CA ASP A 190 -37.21 -4.29 -0.31
C ASP A 190 -36.31 -4.92 -1.39
N ARG A 191 -35.81 -6.14 -1.16
CA ARG A 191 -34.96 -6.86 -2.11
C ARG A 191 -35.57 -7.06 -3.50
N SER A 192 -36.88 -7.10 -3.59
CA SER A 192 -37.59 -7.30 -4.86
C SER A 192 -37.58 -6.05 -5.74
N ASN A 193 -37.52 -4.86 -5.13
CA ASN A 193 -37.70 -3.58 -5.80
C ASN A 193 -36.48 -2.64 -5.70
N ASP A 194 -35.64 -2.83 -4.71
CA ASP A 194 -34.47 -1.99 -4.43
C ASP A 194 -33.19 -2.75 -4.73
N ASP A 195 -32.15 -2.05 -5.16
CA ASP A 195 -30.79 -2.57 -5.28
C ASP A 195 -29.99 -2.15 -4.02
N PRO A 196 -29.82 -3.04 -3.03
CA PRO A 196 -29.16 -2.72 -1.77
C PRO A 196 -27.72 -2.25 -1.99
N GLN A 197 -27.04 -2.78 -3.03
CA GLN A 197 -25.66 -2.42 -3.31
C GLN A 197 -25.52 -0.99 -3.83
N ARG A 198 -26.36 -0.56 -4.76
CA ARG A 198 -26.36 0.84 -5.25
C ARG A 198 -26.69 1.83 -4.15
N ILE A 199 -27.62 1.46 -3.28
CA ILE A 199 -28.00 2.29 -2.13
C ILE A 199 -26.83 2.38 -1.14
N PHE A 200 -26.20 1.26 -0.84
CA PHE A 200 -24.99 1.22 0.00
C PHE A 200 -23.85 2.07 -0.58
N GLU A 201 -23.56 1.95 -1.88
CA GLU A 201 -22.56 2.78 -2.56
C GLU A 201 -22.87 4.27 -2.45
N SER A 202 -24.15 4.65 -2.65
CA SER A 202 -24.59 6.04 -2.57
C SER A 202 -24.48 6.63 -1.16
N LEU A 203 -24.87 5.88 -0.14
CA LEU A 203 -24.81 6.31 1.26
C LEU A 203 -23.37 6.45 1.77
N ASN A 204 -22.48 5.53 1.37
CA ASN A 204 -21.09 5.58 1.77
C ASN A 204 -20.26 6.66 1.04
N SER A 205 -20.77 7.21 -0.07
CA SER A 205 -20.15 8.36 -0.74
C SER A 205 -20.17 9.63 0.11
N THR A 206 -21.01 9.70 1.15
CA THR A 206 -21.23 10.86 2.02
C THR A 206 -20.84 10.63 3.49
N GLY A 207 -20.36 9.42 3.84
CA GLY A 207 -20.07 9.00 5.23
C GLY A 207 -18.59 8.80 5.54
N LEU A 208 -18.30 8.00 6.57
CA LEU A 208 -16.93 7.53 6.87
C LEU A 208 -16.42 6.64 5.74
N ASP A 209 -15.30 7.01 5.14
CA ASP A 209 -14.70 6.30 4.00
C ASP A 209 -14.48 4.82 4.30
N LEU A 210 -15.21 3.97 3.58
CA LEU A 210 -14.90 2.54 3.52
C LEU A 210 -13.59 2.35 2.73
N SER A 211 -12.81 1.36 3.15
CA SER A 211 -11.65 0.97 2.36
C SER A 211 -12.08 0.39 1.00
N GLN A 212 -11.23 0.48 0.00
CA GLN A 212 -11.50 -0.13 -1.32
C GLN A 212 -11.75 -1.64 -1.19
N ALA A 213 -11.08 -2.29 -0.25
CA ALA A 213 -11.27 -3.71 0.06
C ALA A 213 -12.67 -4.00 0.61
N ASP A 214 -13.21 -3.14 1.48
CA ASP A 214 -14.58 -3.29 2.02
C ASP A 214 -15.63 -3.18 0.92
N LEU A 215 -15.46 -2.21 0.02
CA LEU A 215 -16.35 -2.03 -1.14
C LEU A 215 -16.34 -3.27 -2.06
N ILE A 216 -15.16 -3.84 -2.31
CA ILE A 216 -15.02 -5.05 -3.14
C ILE A 216 -15.63 -6.26 -2.44
N ARG A 217 -15.39 -6.44 -1.14
CA ARG A 217 -16.02 -7.50 -0.34
C ARG A 217 -17.55 -7.43 -0.42
N ASN A 218 -18.09 -6.24 -0.25
CA ASN A 218 -19.53 -6.02 -0.35
C ASN A 218 -20.05 -6.33 -1.75
N TYR A 219 -19.33 -5.91 -2.80
CA TYR A 219 -19.68 -6.20 -4.20
C TYR A 219 -19.75 -7.72 -4.47
N ILE A 220 -18.80 -8.47 -3.93
CA ILE A 220 -18.73 -9.93 -4.09
C ILE A 220 -19.86 -10.65 -3.33
N LEU A 221 -20.19 -10.19 -2.12
CA LEU A 221 -20.99 -10.97 -1.18
C LEU A 221 -22.45 -10.53 -1.09
N MET A 222 -22.75 -9.24 -1.26
CA MET A 222 -24.09 -8.69 -0.93
C MET A 222 -25.22 -9.30 -1.79
N GLY A 223 -24.94 -9.67 -3.04
CA GLY A 223 -25.93 -10.27 -3.94
C GLY A 223 -26.14 -11.79 -3.78
N LEU A 224 -25.32 -12.45 -2.96
CA LEU A 224 -25.40 -13.91 -2.75
C LEU A 224 -26.45 -14.28 -1.72
N SER A 225 -26.90 -15.56 -1.76
CA SER A 225 -27.68 -16.14 -0.67
C SER A 225 -26.86 -16.16 0.63
N ARG A 226 -27.50 -16.16 1.80
CA ARG A 226 -26.80 -16.13 3.09
C ARG A 226 -25.85 -17.32 3.30
N ILE A 227 -26.24 -18.50 2.82
CA ILE A 227 -25.41 -19.71 2.89
C ILE A 227 -24.17 -19.50 2.03
N ASP A 228 -24.35 -19.02 0.82
CA ASP A 228 -23.24 -18.76 -0.10
C ASP A 228 -22.34 -17.61 0.38
N GLN A 229 -22.91 -16.57 0.98
CA GLN A 229 -22.14 -15.48 1.61
C GLN A 229 -21.16 -16.03 2.64
N SER A 230 -21.65 -16.87 3.57
CA SER A 230 -20.79 -17.47 4.61
C SER A 230 -19.75 -18.39 4.02
N LYS A 231 -20.13 -19.25 3.06
CA LYS A 231 -19.21 -20.15 2.35
C LYS A 231 -18.09 -19.38 1.64
N ILE A 232 -18.45 -18.39 0.83
CA ILE A 232 -17.50 -17.59 0.05
C ILE A 232 -16.61 -16.76 0.96
N TYR A 233 -17.16 -16.15 2.01
CA TYR A 233 -16.37 -15.38 2.96
C TYR A 233 -15.34 -16.25 3.67
N GLN A 234 -15.75 -17.33 4.32
CA GLN A 234 -14.86 -18.19 5.12
C GLN A 234 -13.81 -18.91 4.27
N ASN A 235 -14.20 -19.42 3.09
CA ASN A 235 -13.28 -20.21 2.26
C ASN A 235 -12.31 -19.36 1.44
N TYR A 236 -12.67 -18.11 1.14
CA TYR A 236 -11.86 -17.27 0.23
C TYR A 236 -11.52 -15.91 0.83
N TRP A 237 -12.52 -15.06 1.13
CA TRP A 237 -12.25 -13.65 1.43
C TRP A 237 -11.54 -13.46 2.78
N GLU A 238 -11.98 -14.12 3.83
CA GLU A 238 -11.32 -14.09 5.15
C GLU A 238 -9.86 -14.53 5.07
N VAL A 239 -9.60 -15.54 4.23
CA VAL A 239 -8.23 -16.05 4.00
C VAL A 239 -7.40 -15.00 3.25
N ILE A 240 -7.98 -14.30 2.26
CA ILE A 240 -7.33 -13.20 1.55
C ILE A 240 -6.99 -12.06 2.53
N GLU A 241 -7.95 -11.66 3.38
CA GLU A 241 -7.73 -10.64 4.43
C GLU A 241 -6.59 -11.03 5.38
N LYS A 242 -6.55 -12.29 5.78
CA LYS A 242 -5.51 -12.86 6.65
C LYS A 242 -4.12 -12.83 6.01
N PHE A 243 -4.03 -13.15 4.71
CA PHE A 243 -2.77 -13.13 3.98
C PHE A 243 -2.30 -11.72 3.62
N ALA A 244 -3.21 -10.80 3.35
CA ALA A 244 -2.88 -9.41 3.04
C ALA A 244 -2.84 -8.52 4.29
N LYS A 245 -2.42 -9.06 5.42
CA LYS A 245 -2.21 -8.33 6.68
C LYS A 245 -0.72 -8.21 6.98
N ASP A 246 -0.27 -6.98 7.23
CA ASP A 246 1.08 -6.72 7.72
C ASP A 246 1.14 -7.07 9.23
N GLU A 247 1.89 -8.11 9.56
CA GLU A 247 2.01 -8.57 10.94
C GLU A 247 2.85 -7.64 11.83
N THR A 248 3.70 -6.80 11.22
CA THR A 248 4.55 -5.86 11.96
C THR A 248 3.74 -4.64 12.44
N THR A 249 2.92 -4.07 11.54
CA THR A 249 2.08 -2.90 11.85
C THR A 249 0.68 -3.28 12.29
N ASN A 250 0.28 -4.52 12.11
CA ASN A 250 -1.09 -5.04 12.30
C ASN A 250 -2.14 -4.41 11.36
N GLU A 251 -1.70 -3.79 10.27
CA GLU A 251 -2.55 -3.12 9.29
C GLU A 251 -3.03 -4.07 8.18
N SER A 252 -4.27 -3.86 7.72
CA SER A 252 -4.78 -4.51 6.52
C SER A 252 -4.17 -3.88 5.26
N LYS A 253 -3.64 -4.69 4.37
CA LYS A 253 -3.11 -4.31 3.06
C LYS A 253 -3.92 -4.92 1.90
N VAL A 254 -5.18 -5.26 2.16
CA VAL A 254 -6.06 -5.88 1.15
C VAL A 254 -6.30 -4.95 -0.03
N SER A 255 -6.51 -3.65 0.22
CA SER A 255 -6.73 -2.67 -0.86
C SER A 255 -5.51 -2.54 -1.77
N GLU A 256 -4.30 -2.52 -1.20
CA GLU A 256 -3.04 -2.50 -1.94
C GLU A 256 -2.83 -3.82 -2.70
N PHE A 257 -3.10 -4.96 -2.07
CA PHE A 257 -3.02 -6.27 -2.71
C PHE A 257 -3.97 -6.38 -3.91
N ILE A 258 -5.23 -5.99 -3.77
CA ILE A 258 -6.19 -6.03 -4.90
C ILE A 258 -5.78 -5.04 -6.00
N ARG A 259 -5.19 -3.90 -5.66
CA ARG A 259 -4.61 -2.98 -6.63
C ARG A 259 -3.50 -3.66 -7.44
N ASP A 260 -2.60 -4.36 -6.77
CA ASP A 260 -1.52 -5.12 -7.41
C ASP A 260 -2.06 -6.28 -8.25
N PHE A 261 -3.09 -6.98 -7.78
CA PHE A 261 -3.81 -8.00 -8.55
C PHE A 261 -4.42 -7.41 -9.83
N LEU A 262 -5.12 -6.29 -9.74
CA LEU A 262 -5.69 -5.62 -10.92
C LEU A 262 -4.61 -5.14 -11.89
N THR A 263 -3.47 -4.71 -11.38
CA THR A 263 -2.31 -4.34 -12.22
C THR A 263 -1.86 -5.53 -13.07
N LEU A 264 -1.83 -6.74 -12.51
CA LEU A 264 -1.54 -7.97 -13.27
C LEU A 264 -2.59 -8.24 -14.35
N GLU A 265 -3.87 -8.10 -13.99
CA GLU A 265 -4.99 -8.47 -14.87
C GLU A 265 -5.23 -7.47 -16.02
N THR A 266 -4.95 -6.19 -15.76
CA THR A 266 -5.31 -5.12 -16.70
C THR A 266 -4.12 -4.46 -17.37
N LYS A 267 -2.90 -4.75 -16.90
CA LYS A 267 -1.67 -4.07 -17.34
C LYS A 267 -1.78 -2.55 -17.19
N ASN A 268 -2.53 -2.12 -16.20
CA ASN A 268 -2.69 -0.72 -15.81
C ASN A 268 -2.71 -0.64 -14.29
N ILE A 269 -2.11 0.41 -13.73
CA ILE A 269 -2.01 0.61 -12.28
C ILE A 269 -3.19 1.47 -11.82
N PRO A 270 -4.21 0.92 -11.14
CA PRO A 270 -5.32 1.71 -10.66
C PRO A 270 -4.88 2.76 -9.65
N ASN A 271 -5.49 3.94 -9.68
CA ASN A 271 -5.34 4.90 -8.59
C ASN A 271 -5.88 4.33 -7.28
N LYS A 272 -5.26 4.69 -6.14
CA LYS A 272 -5.63 4.16 -4.82
C LYS A 272 -7.11 4.32 -4.48
N GLY A 273 -7.72 5.42 -4.88
CA GLY A 273 -9.16 5.71 -4.65
C GLY A 273 -10.11 5.04 -5.65
N SER A 274 -9.61 4.42 -6.72
CA SER A 274 -10.44 3.85 -7.80
C SER A 274 -10.33 2.33 -7.95
N VAL A 275 -9.70 1.65 -7.00
CA VAL A 275 -9.46 0.19 -7.06
C VAL A 275 -10.78 -0.57 -7.16
N TYR A 276 -11.79 -0.18 -6.38
CA TYR A 276 -13.13 -0.76 -6.42
C TYR A 276 -13.80 -0.58 -7.79
N ILE A 277 -13.77 0.64 -8.31
CA ILE A 277 -14.39 0.95 -9.62
C ILE A 277 -13.73 0.09 -10.71
N LYS A 278 -12.40 0.01 -10.73
CA LYS A 278 -11.66 -0.79 -11.70
C LYS A 278 -11.89 -2.30 -11.54
N PHE A 279 -12.09 -2.78 -10.30
CA PHE A 279 -12.48 -4.16 -10.06
C PHE A 279 -13.88 -4.46 -10.65
N LYS A 280 -14.84 -3.59 -10.40
CA LYS A 280 -16.22 -3.72 -10.90
C LYS A 280 -16.28 -3.63 -12.43
N GLU A 281 -15.51 -2.74 -13.06
CA GLU A 281 -15.38 -2.64 -14.51
C GLU A 281 -14.80 -3.93 -15.14
N LYS A 282 -13.78 -4.52 -14.50
CA LYS A 282 -13.12 -5.74 -14.97
C LYS A 282 -13.99 -6.98 -14.82
N TYR A 283 -14.77 -7.05 -13.75
CA TYR A 283 -15.60 -8.20 -13.38
C TYR A 283 -17.08 -7.80 -13.20
N PRO A 284 -17.75 -7.31 -14.27
CA PRO A 284 -19.17 -6.97 -14.18
C PRO A 284 -19.99 -8.26 -14.00
N ASN A 285 -21.08 -8.18 -13.28
CA ASN A 285 -22.02 -9.30 -13.05
C ASN A 285 -21.38 -10.57 -12.47
N LEU A 286 -20.33 -10.42 -11.66
CA LEU A 286 -19.54 -11.52 -11.11
C LEU A 286 -20.39 -12.58 -10.37
N ILE A 287 -21.47 -12.16 -9.72
CA ILE A 287 -22.36 -13.05 -8.95
C ILE A 287 -23.35 -13.84 -9.82
N SER A 288 -23.39 -13.62 -11.14
CA SER A 288 -24.30 -14.36 -12.04
C SER A 288 -23.88 -15.83 -12.24
N SER A 289 -22.61 -16.16 -11.96
CA SER A 289 -22.07 -17.52 -12.05
C SER A 289 -21.20 -17.83 -10.83
N MET A 290 -21.66 -18.74 -9.98
CA MET A 290 -20.93 -19.16 -8.79
C MET A 290 -19.57 -19.80 -9.15
N ASP A 291 -19.50 -20.57 -10.23
CA ASP A 291 -18.26 -21.22 -10.69
C ASP A 291 -17.20 -20.19 -11.16
N GLU A 292 -17.63 -19.10 -11.79
CA GLU A 292 -16.72 -18.02 -12.21
C GLU A 292 -16.22 -17.23 -10.99
N LEU A 293 -17.12 -16.94 -10.07
CA LEU A 293 -16.80 -16.30 -8.80
C LEU A 293 -15.77 -17.13 -8.02
N GLU A 294 -16.01 -18.43 -7.82
CA GLU A 294 -15.10 -19.29 -7.08
C GLU A 294 -13.73 -19.42 -7.78
N ARG A 295 -13.70 -19.51 -9.12
CA ARG A 295 -12.44 -19.53 -9.90
C ARG A 295 -11.63 -18.24 -9.72
N LEU A 296 -12.30 -17.09 -9.79
CA LEU A 296 -11.65 -15.79 -9.56
C LEU A 296 -11.09 -15.69 -8.14
N LEU A 297 -11.91 -16.03 -7.14
CA LEU A 297 -11.51 -15.95 -5.75
C LEU A 297 -10.38 -16.92 -5.40
N LEU A 298 -10.38 -18.11 -6.00
CA LEU A 298 -9.28 -19.07 -5.86
C LEU A 298 -7.97 -18.49 -6.41
N ARG A 299 -8.01 -17.81 -7.56
CA ARG A 299 -6.85 -17.14 -8.14
C ARG A 299 -6.36 -16.00 -7.26
N ILE A 300 -7.26 -15.13 -6.78
CA ILE A 300 -6.93 -14.04 -5.85
C ILE A 300 -6.32 -14.62 -4.56
N LYS A 301 -6.93 -15.64 -3.97
CA LYS A 301 -6.43 -16.31 -2.76
C LYS A 301 -5.02 -16.88 -2.97
N LYS A 302 -4.75 -17.51 -4.11
CA LYS A 302 -3.43 -18.05 -4.44
C LYS A 302 -2.37 -16.95 -4.49
N LEU A 303 -2.66 -15.83 -5.16
CA LEU A 303 -1.75 -14.69 -5.20
C LEU A 303 -1.61 -13.99 -3.85
N ALA A 304 -2.66 -13.96 -3.02
CA ALA A 304 -2.59 -13.45 -1.65
C ALA A 304 -1.62 -14.25 -0.77
N MET A 305 -1.50 -15.57 -0.97
CA MET A 305 -0.50 -16.40 -0.28
C MET A 305 0.93 -15.97 -0.64
N HIS A 306 1.20 -15.64 -1.90
CA HIS A 306 2.51 -15.13 -2.33
C HIS A 306 2.74 -13.72 -1.80
N TYR A 307 1.73 -12.87 -1.88
CA TYR A 307 1.76 -11.52 -1.33
C TYR A 307 2.07 -11.53 0.17
N ASN A 308 1.51 -12.47 0.92
CA ASN A 308 1.81 -12.63 2.35
C ASN A 308 3.29 -12.82 2.63
N LYS A 309 3.98 -13.64 1.83
CA LYS A 309 5.42 -13.90 2.00
C LYS A 309 6.27 -12.70 1.59
N LEU A 310 5.83 -11.92 0.61
CA LEU A 310 6.48 -10.65 0.25
C LEU A 310 6.30 -9.59 1.34
N LEU A 311 5.10 -9.53 1.93
CA LEU A 311 4.76 -8.58 2.98
C LEU A 311 5.35 -8.97 4.34
N ASN A 312 5.32 -10.26 4.66
CA ASN A 312 5.77 -10.87 5.92
C ASN A 312 6.85 -11.93 5.65
N PRO A 313 8.09 -11.56 5.32
CA PRO A 313 9.15 -12.50 4.91
C PRO A 313 9.39 -13.65 5.88
N LYS A 314 9.15 -13.46 7.18
CA LYS A 314 9.27 -14.49 8.22
C LYS A 314 8.33 -15.69 8.02
N LYS A 315 7.29 -15.55 7.18
CA LYS A 315 6.37 -16.64 6.79
C LYS A 315 6.98 -17.58 5.72
N GLU A 316 8.08 -17.18 5.09
CA GLU A 316 8.79 -18.06 4.17
C GLU A 316 9.62 -19.10 4.96
N PRO A 317 9.35 -20.40 4.76
CA PRO A 317 10.07 -21.46 5.49
C PRO A 317 11.51 -21.64 5.03
N ASP A 318 11.82 -21.39 3.75
CA ASP A 318 13.18 -21.47 3.23
C ASP A 318 14.00 -20.25 3.65
N LYS A 319 15.05 -20.46 4.42
CA LYS A 319 15.85 -19.40 5.02
C LYS A 319 16.60 -18.53 4.01
N GLU A 320 17.00 -19.09 2.88
CA GLU A 320 17.71 -18.33 1.85
C GLU A 320 16.74 -17.42 1.10
N ILE A 321 15.57 -17.94 0.75
CA ILE A 321 14.49 -17.14 0.14
C ILE A 321 14.00 -16.08 1.14
N GLN A 322 13.74 -16.47 2.39
CA GLN A 322 13.34 -15.55 3.45
C GLN A 322 14.27 -14.35 3.53
N LYS A 323 15.58 -14.59 3.53
CA LYS A 323 16.59 -13.53 3.61
C LYS A 323 16.51 -12.55 2.44
N GLN A 324 16.28 -13.06 1.21
CA GLN A 324 16.13 -12.17 0.05
C GLN A 324 14.84 -11.35 0.11
N LEU A 325 13.76 -11.94 0.60
CA LEU A 325 12.49 -11.23 0.81
C LEU A 325 12.61 -10.16 1.91
N GLU A 326 13.35 -10.42 2.99
CA GLU A 326 13.67 -9.41 4.02
C GLU A 326 14.39 -8.19 3.42
N TYR A 327 15.35 -8.40 2.52
CA TYR A 327 16.04 -7.31 1.83
C TYR A 327 15.12 -6.52 0.90
N ILE A 328 14.21 -7.19 0.18
CA ILE A 328 13.20 -6.51 -0.66
C ILE A 328 12.26 -5.67 0.21
N ALA A 329 11.82 -6.19 1.35
CA ALA A 329 10.99 -5.46 2.31
C ALA A 329 11.72 -4.27 2.94
N GLN A 330 13.01 -4.41 3.25
CA GLN A 330 13.85 -3.30 3.73
C GLN A 330 13.97 -2.17 2.71
N LEU A 331 14.07 -2.49 1.43
CA LEU A 331 14.12 -1.51 0.34
C LEU A 331 12.77 -0.91 -0.03
N GLU A 332 11.67 -1.41 0.55
CA GLU A 332 10.30 -0.95 0.27
C GLU A 332 9.94 -1.02 -1.24
N ILE A 333 10.41 -2.08 -1.93
CA ILE A 333 10.19 -2.27 -3.38
C ILE A 333 8.79 -2.83 -3.66
N ASN A 334 7.75 -2.24 -3.11
CA ASN A 334 6.37 -2.74 -3.25
C ASN A 334 5.90 -2.71 -4.72
N VAL A 335 6.48 -1.82 -5.53
CA VAL A 335 6.19 -1.74 -6.97
C VAL A 335 6.57 -2.99 -7.76
N ALA A 336 7.45 -3.83 -7.22
CA ALA A 336 7.82 -5.12 -7.79
C ALA A 336 6.87 -6.27 -7.40
N TYR A 337 5.96 -6.07 -6.44
CA TYR A 337 5.08 -7.14 -5.94
C TYR A 337 4.20 -7.77 -7.03
N PRO A 338 3.59 -7.02 -7.98
CA PRO A 338 2.88 -7.63 -9.09
C PRO A 338 3.75 -8.64 -9.86
N PHE A 339 4.96 -8.25 -10.25
CA PHE A 339 5.92 -9.13 -10.92
C PHE A 339 6.31 -10.33 -10.03
N LEU A 340 6.72 -10.05 -8.80
CA LEU A 340 7.23 -11.07 -7.88
C LEU A 340 6.16 -12.11 -7.47
N MET A 341 4.89 -11.73 -7.38
CA MET A 341 3.80 -12.70 -7.15
C MET A 341 3.70 -13.73 -8.27
N GLN A 342 3.90 -13.32 -9.53
CA GLN A 342 3.88 -14.22 -10.68
C GLN A 342 5.11 -15.13 -10.71
N VAL A 343 6.29 -14.57 -10.44
CA VAL A 343 7.54 -15.36 -10.34
C VAL A 343 7.45 -16.36 -9.19
N TYR A 344 6.84 -15.96 -8.07
CA TYR A 344 6.61 -16.84 -6.93
C TYR A 344 5.64 -17.98 -7.28
N ASP A 345 4.62 -17.67 -8.08
CA ASP A 345 3.68 -18.68 -8.56
C ASP A 345 4.37 -19.70 -9.48
N ASP A 346 5.24 -19.24 -10.38
CA ASP A 346 6.04 -20.11 -11.24
C ASP A 346 7.01 -20.99 -10.42
N PHE A 347 7.62 -20.44 -9.37
CA PHE A 347 8.46 -21.21 -8.45
C PHE A 347 7.66 -22.31 -7.73
N ASN A 348 6.50 -21.99 -7.17
CA ASN A 348 5.65 -22.97 -6.49
C ASN A 348 5.06 -24.04 -7.42
N ASN A 349 4.92 -23.72 -8.70
CA ASN A 349 4.48 -24.67 -9.73
C ASN A 349 5.66 -25.45 -10.37
N ASN A 350 6.90 -25.31 -9.84
CA ASN A 350 8.12 -25.92 -10.36
C ASN A 350 8.43 -25.54 -11.83
N VAL A 351 8.01 -24.37 -12.30
CA VAL A 351 8.41 -23.82 -13.59
C VAL A 351 9.87 -23.36 -13.52
N ILE A 352 10.27 -22.82 -12.38
CA ILE A 352 11.66 -22.45 -12.07
C ILE A 352 12.11 -23.12 -10.78
N ASP A 353 13.40 -23.35 -10.68
CA ASP A 353 14.02 -23.87 -9.47
C ASP A 353 14.33 -22.76 -8.44
N LYS A 354 14.74 -23.17 -7.24
CA LYS A 354 15.08 -22.25 -6.15
C LYS A 354 16.22 -21.29 -6.54
N SER A 355 17.22 -21.78 -7.28
CA SER A 355 18.39 -20.97 -7.63
C SER A 355 18.00 -19.84 -8.58
N THR A 356 17.16 -20.12 -9.56
CA THR A 356 16.58 -19.14 -10.48
C THR A 356 15.73 -18.12 -9.75
N PHE A 357 14.87 -18.59 -8.82
CA PHE A 357 14.03 -17.68 -8.02
C PHE A 357 14.87 -16.71 -7.18
N ILE A 358 15.90 -17.20 -6.46
CA ILE A 358 16.82 -16.36 -5.70
C ILE A 358 17.59 -15.40 -6.60
N SER A 359 18.02 -15.83 -7.79
CA SER A 359 18.69 -14.97 -8.76
C SER A 359 17.80 -13.80 -9.22
N ILE A 360 16.51 -14.04 -9.44
CA ILE A 360 15.55 -13.00 -9.78
C ILE A 360 15.35 -12.02 -8.60
N LEU A 361 15.22 -12.53 -7.35
CA LEU A 361 15.11 -11.66 -6.18
C LEU A 361 16.37 -10.77 -6.01
N ASN A 362 17.54 -11.31 -6.27
CA ASN A 362 18.80 -10.55 -6.27
C ASN A 362 18.85 -9.53 -7.41
N LEU A 363 18.38 -9.90 -8.60
CA LEU A 363 18.32 -9.00 -9.76
C LEU A 363 17.42 -7.79 -9.50
N VAL A 364 16.24 -7.99 -8.88
CA VAL A 364 15.32 -6.92 -8.48
C VAL A 364 15.97 -5.99 -7.46
N GLN A 365 16.68 -6.54 -6.47
CA GLN A 365 17.43 -5.75 -5.49
C GLN A 365 18.55 -4.96 -6.18
N SER A 366 19.32 -5.61 -7.06
CA SER A 366 20.41 -4.97 -7.77
C SER A 366 19.93 -3.82 -8.64
N LEU A 367 18.90 -4.05 -9.48
CA LEU A 367 18.30 -3.01 -10.28
C LEU A 367 17.89 -1.81 -9.43
N THR A 368 17.12 -2.05 -8.38
CA THR A 368 16.54 -0.98 -7.54
C THR A 368 17.64 -0.22 -6.80
N TRP A 369 18.60 -0.92 -6.22
CA TRP A 369 19.66 -0.29 -5.45
C TRP A 369 20.66 0.49 -6.31
N ARG A 370 21.04 -0.04 -7.47
CA ARG A 370 21.89 0.66 -8.43
C ARG A 370 21.23 1.94 -8.93
N ARG A 371 19.94 1.89 -9.26
CA ARG A 371 19.15 3.06 -9.65
C ARG A 371 19.09 4.11 -8.54
N PHE A 372 18.92 3.69 -7.30
CA PHE A 372 18.93 4.57 -6.14
C PHE A 372 20.29 5.26 -5.95
N ILE A 373 21.40 4.52 -6.07
CA ILE A 373 22.76 5.07 -5.95
C ILE A 373 23.03 6.12 -7.02
N VAL A 374 22.67 5.86 -8.27
CA VAL A 374 22.84 6.80 -9.39
C VAL A 374 21.85 7.99 -9.33
N GLY A 375 20.77 7.85 -8.57
CA GLY A 375 19.76 8.91 -8.40
C GLY A 375 18.70 8.92 -9.49
N LEU A 376 18.42 7.77 -10.13
CA LEU A 376 17.35 7.66 -11.12
C LEU A 376 15.96 7.72 -10.48
N PRO A 377 14.95 8.31 -11.16
CA PRO A 377 13.59 8.41 -10.66
C PRO A 377 12.96 7.05 -10.37
N THR A 378 12.19 6.94 -9.29
CA THR A 378 11.51 5.69 -8.91
C THR A 378 10.23 5.44 -9.70
N ASN A 379 9.62 6.47 -10.30
CA ASN A 379 8.35 6.35 -11.03
C ASN A 379 8.41 5.37 -12.20
N ALA A 380 9.57 5.29 -12.87
CA ALA A 380 9.81 4.34 -13.96
C ALA A 380 9.70 2.87 -13.53
N LEU A 381 10.00 2.54 -12.25
CA LEU A 381 9.95 1.17 -11.75
C LEU A 381 8.55 0.56 -11.80
N ASN A 382 7.50 1.36 -11.58
CA ASN A 382 6.12 0.90 -11.66
C ASN A 382 5.81 0.24 -13.02
N LYS A 383 6.15 0.94 -14.11
CA LYS A 383 5.91 0.46 -15.47
C LYS A 383 6.84 -0.69 -15.84
N MET A 384 8.10 -0.61 -15.40
CA MET A 384 9.07 -1.68 -15.65
C MET A 384 8.55 -3.01 -15.09
N PHE A 385 8.16 -3.06 -13.82
CA PHE A 385 7.69 -4.31 -13.20
C PHE A 385 6.31 -4.75 -13.68
N MET A 386 5.45 -3.81 -14.10
CA MET A 386 4.13 -4.14 -14.66
C MET A 386 4.23 -4.94 -15.96
N SER A 387 5.19 -4.58 -16.85
CA SER A 387 5.36 -5.21 -18.16
C SER A 387 6.41 -6.33 -18.19
N LEU A 388 7.22 -6.48 -17.12
CA LEU A 388 8.39 -7.37 -17.13
C LEU A 388 8.01 -8.84 -17.27
N TYR A 389 6.92 -9.29 -16.64
CA TYR A 389 6.52 -10.69 -16.71
C TYR A 389 6.08 -11.11 -18.12
N ASP A 390 5.54 -10.20 -18.91
CA ASP A 390 5.12 -10.49 -20.31
C ASP A 390 6.30 -10.76 -21.24
N LYS A 391 7.52 -10.39 -20.81
CA LYS A 391 8.77 -10.63 -21.55
C LYS A 391 9.49 -11.91 -21.09
N VAL A 392 8.90 -12.66 -20.17
CA VAL A 392 9.52 -13.87 -19.62
C VAL A 392 9.35 -15.04 -20.60
N ASP A 393 10.47 -15.62 -21.03
CA ASP A 393 10.52 -16.93 -21.68
C ASP A 393 10.71 -18.02 -20.61
N LYS A 394 9.74 -18.91 -20.46
CA LYS A 394 9.78 -19.97 -19.45
C LYS A 394 10.88 -21.01 -19.69
N ASN A 395 11.41 -21.10 -20.91
CA ASN A 395 12.51 -22.00 -21.27
C ASN A 395 13.88 -21.40 -20.92
N ASP A 396 13.99 -20.07 -20.87
CA ASP A 396 15.22 -19.34 -20.53
C ASP A 396 14.89 -18.16 -19.59
N TYR A 397 14.35 -18.53 -18.45
CA TYR A 397 13.64 -17.59 -17.56
C TYR A 397 14.52 -16.42 -17.10
N LEU A 398 15.67 -16.71 -16.47
CA LEU A 398 16.53 -15.68 -15.92
C LEU A 398 17.14 -14.81 -17.03
N PHE A 399 17.58 -15.41 -18.13
CA PHE A 399 18.14 -14.68 -19.26
C PHE A 399 17.11 -13.72 -19.89
N SER A 400 15.87 -14.17 -20.08
CA SER A 400 14.82 -13.33 -20.67
C SER A 400 14.49 -12.12 -19.79
N VAL A 401 14.46 -12.30 -18.45
CA VAL A 401 14.29 -11.19 -17.50
C VAL A 401 15.49 -10.23 -17.56
N GLN A 402 16.72 -10.74 -17.53
CA GLN A 402 17.94 -9.94 -17.65
C GLN A 402 17.98 -9.18 -18.98
N LYS A 403 17.70 -9.86 -20.10
CA LYS A 403 17.62 -9.24 -21.44
C LYS A 403 16.64 -8.07 -21.45
N SER A 404 15.43 -8.30 -20.96
CA SER A 404 14.39 -7.26 -20.92
C SER A 404 14.78 -6.04 -20.08
N LEU A 405 15.50 -6.24 -18.98
CA LEU A 405 15.98 -5.12 -18.13
C LEU A 405 17.15 -4.37 -18.75
N LEU A 406 18.08 -5.07 -19.41
CA LEU A 406 19.24 -4.44 -20.04
C LEU A 406 18.94 -3.72 -21.36
N GLN A 407 17.87 -4.11 -22.04
CA GLN A 407 17.40 -3.42 -23.26
C GLN A 407 16.75 -2.06 -22.97
N ARG A 408 16.49 -1.75 -21.69
CA ARG A 408 15.91 -0.47 -21.32
C ARG A 408 16.98 0.62 -21.28
N SER A 409 16.60 1.79 -21.74
CA SER A 409 17.48 2.96 -21.85
C SER A 409 17.08 4.08 -20.89
N SER A 410 17.85 5.15 -20.87
CA SER A 410 17.55 6.42 -20.19
C SER A 410 17.13 6.29 -18.72
N THR A 411 15.96 6.83 -18.35
CA THR A 411 15.47 6.78 -16.96
C THR A 411 15.05 5.38 -16.52
N GLN A 412 14.78 4.46 -17.46
CA GLN A 412 14.47 3.06 -17.15
C GLN A 412 15.70 2.15 -17.13
N ARG A 413 16.87 2.64 -17.54
CA ARG A 413 18.09 1.82 -17.66
C ARG A 413 18.49 1.13 -16.36
N PHE A 414 19.16 0.01 -16.53
CA PHE A 414 19.92 -0.67 -15.47
C PHE A 414 21.30 -0.02 -15.36
N PRO A 415 21.65 0.72 -14.31
CA PRO A 415 22.93 1.41 -14.22
C PRO A 415 24.12 0.44 -14.23
N ASN A 416 25.06 0.69 -15.11
CA ASN A 416 26.25 -0.14 -15.27
C ASN A 416 27.32 0.10 -14.19
N ASN A 417 28.40 -0.65 -14.23
CA ASN A 417 29.47 -0.59 -13.23
C ASN A 417 30.21 0.76 -13.22
N THR A 418 30.37 1.41 -14.37
CA THR A 418 31.01 2.72 -14.48
C THR A 418 30.18 3.81 -13.82
N GLU A 419 28.86 3.82 -14.05
CA GLU A 419 27.94 4.76 -13.41
C GLU A 419 27.94 4.63 -11.90
N ILE A 420 27.91 3.39 -11.38
CA ILE A 420 27.99 3.12 -9.93
C ILE A 420 29.33 3.58 -9.36
N SER A 421 30.45 3.26 -10.04
CA SER A 421 31.78 3.67 -9.57
C SER A 421 31.90 5.19 -9.46
N ASN A 422 31.32 5.93 -10.38
CA ASN A 422 31.32 7.40 -10.34
C ASN A 422 30.35 7.92 -9.24
N ALA A 423 29.15 7.38 -9.16
CA ALA A 423 28.16 7.82 -8.17
C ALA A 423 28.62 7.60 -6.73
N LEU A 424 29.23 6.46 -6.39
CA LEU A 424 29.67 6.16 -5.02
C LEU A 424 30.82 7.05 -4.51
N LYS A 425 31.54 7.74 -5.39
CA LYS A 425 32.58 8.70 -5.00
C LYS A 425 32.02 9.93 -4.27
N GLU A 426 30.79 10.31 -4.60
CA GLU A 426 30.20 11.57 -4.17
C GLU A 426 28.85 11.40 -3.46
N LYS A 427 28.23 10.22 -3.56
CA LYS A 427 26.90 9.97 -2.99
C LYS A 427 26.88 10.16 -1.49
N ASP A 428 26.06 11.11 -1.01
CA ASP A 428 25.67 11.16 0.40
C ASP A 428 24.81 9.92 0.72
N VAL A 429 25.33 9.02 1.52
CA VAL A 429 24.67 7.80 1.95
C VAL A 429 24.31 7.83 3.45
N TYR A 430 24.62 8.94 4.13
CA TYR A 430 24.26 9.16 5.52
C TYR A 430 22.89 9.83 5.67
N ASN A 431 22.63 10.88 4.88
CA ASN A 431 21.41 11.68 4.95
C ASN A 431 20.26 11.13 4.08
N ILE A 432 20.32 9.85 3.72
CA ILE A 432 19.18 9.13 3.10
C ILE A 432 18.28 8.55 4.19
N LYS A 433 17.15 7.90 3.81
CA LYS A 433 16.33 7.18 4.80
C LYS A 433 17.22 6.23 5.61
N HIS A 434 17.17 6.32 6.94
CA HIS A 434 18.01 5.51 7.84
C HIS A 434 17.95 4.00 7.51
N LYS A 435 16.78 3.47 7.20
CA LYS A 435 16.56 2.09 6.78
C LYS A 435 17.42 1.70 5.55
N ASN A 436 17.53 2.60 4.57
CA ASN A 436 18.33 2.37 3.37
C ASN A 436 19.83 2.37 3.67
N THR A 437 20.28 3.27 4.56
CA THR A 437 21.69 3.27 5.00
C THR A 437 22.02 1.99 5.76
N MET A 438 21.15 1.54 6.65
CA MET A 438 21.32 0.30 7.40
C MET A 438 21.32 -0.91 6.47
N TYR A 439 20.40 -1.00 5.52
CA TYR A 439 20.39 -2.02 4.47
C TYR A 439 21.75 -2.07 3.73
N PHE A 440 22.23 -0.89 3.29
CA PHE A 440 23.49 -0.80 2.54
C PHE A 440 24.68 -1.35 3.35
N LEU A 441 24.83 -0.86 4.57
CA LEU A 441 25.93 -1.25 5.45
C LEU A 441 25.83 -2.73 5.87
N GLU A 442 24.62 -3.22 6.16
CA GLU A 442 24.39 -4.62 6.52
C GLU A 442 24.72 -5.57 5.35
N ARG A 443 24.32 -5.22 4.13
CA ARG A 443 24.67 -6.00 2.94
C ARG A 443 26.17 -6.03 2.69
N LEU A 444 26.84 -4.90 2.85
CA LEU A 444 28.31 -4.82 2.74
C LEU A 444 28.99 -5.67 3.83
N GLU A 445 28.53 -5.58 5.07
CA GLU A 445 29.11 -6.32 6.20
C GLU A 445 28.99 -7.82 6.02
N ASN A 446 27.81 -8.28 5.64
CA ASN A 446 27.45 -9.70 5.63
C ASN A 446 27.81 -10.46 4.34
N TYR A 447 28.33 -9.79 3.31
CA TYR A 447 28.70 -10.47 2.08
C TYR A 447 29.84 -11.48 2.33
N GLN A 448 29.57 -12.76 2.04
CA GLN A 448 30.50 -13.88 2.31
C GLN A 448 30.99 -13.96 3.77
N ASN A 449 30.18 -13.46 4.71
CA ASN A 449 30.48 -13.58 6.13
C ASN A 449 29.63 -14.74 6.73
N PRO A 450 30.26 -15.82 7.20
CA PRO A 450 29.55 -16.93 7.84
C PRO A 450 28.93 -16.52 9.19
N GLU A 451 29.49 -15.51 9.86
CA GLU A 451 28.96 -14.94 11.10
C GLU A 451 28.04 -13.76 10.75
N TYR A 452 26.79 -14.05 10.42
CA TYR A 452 25.81 -13.04 10.02
C TYR A 452 25.50 -12.06 11.17
N VAL A 453 25.68 -10.77 10.87
CA VAL A 453 25.35 -9.66 11.79
C VAL A 453 24.06 -9.01 11.35
N LYS A 454 23.00 -9.16 12.15
CA LYS A 454 21.73 -8.47 11.91
C LYS A 454 21.78 -7.12 12.63
N ILE A 455 21.98 -6.06 11.87
CA ILE A 455 22.23 -4.71 12.41
C ILE A 455 20.94 -4.10 12.92
N GLU A 456 19.82 -4.31 12.21
CA GLU A 456 18.51 -3.77 12.56
C GLU A 456 18.03 -4.16 13.98
N ASP A 457 18.39 -5.37 14.43
CA ASP A 457 18.02 -5.87 15.77
C ASP A 457 19.01 -5.44 16.86
N CYS A 458 20.12 -4.79 16.49
CA CYS A 458 21.19 -4.41 17.42
C CYS A 458 21.15 -2.92 17.77
N VAL A 459 20.40 -2.56 18.81
CA VAL A 459 20.23 -1.17 19.30
C VAL A 459 21.56 -0.43 19.53
N ASN A 460 22.63 -1.17 19.80
CA ASN A 460 23.96 -0.59 20.11
C ASN A 460 24.82 -0.34 18.88
N ILE A 461 24.49 -0.92 17.71
CA ILE A 461 25.28 -0.72 16.50
C ILE A 461 24.72 0.49 15.74
N THR A 462 25.58 1.49 15.54
CA THR A 462 25.22 2.74 14.88
C THR A 462 26.22 3.09 13.80
N ILE A 463 25.85 4.02 12.93
CA ILE A 463 26.71 4.54 11.87
C ILE A 463 27.74 5.47 12.50
N GLU A 464 29.01 5.20 12.25
CA GLU A 464 30.14 6.00 12.72
C GLU A 464 30.81 6.71 11.54
N HIS A 465 31.09 8.00 11.74
CA HIS A 465 31.96 8.78 10.84
C HIS A 465 33.42 8.60 11.25
N ILE A 466 34.24 8.03 10.37
CA ILE A 466 35.67 7.83 10.66
C ILE A 466 36.35 9.19 10.84
N PHE A 467 36.25 10.11 9.85
CA PHE A 467 36.48 11.52 10.05
C PHE A 467 35.16 12.14 10.56
N PRO A 468 35.12 12.70 11.78
CA PRO A 468 33.89 13.05 12.45
C PRO A 468 33.26 14.35 11.91
N GLN A 469 31.96 14.51 12.15
CA GLN A 469 31.21 15.73 11.77
C GLN A 469 31.77 17.00 12.44
N ASN A 470 32.22 16.90 13.69
CA ASN A 470 32.83 17.97 14.46
C ASN A 470 34.23 17.53 14.92
N PRO A 471 35.24 17.61 14.04
CA PRO A 471 36.60 17.06 14.32
C PRO A 471 37.26 17.81 15.46
N ASP A 472 37.96 17.05 16.34
CA ASP A 472 38.90 17.60 17.34
C ASP A 472 39.97 18.44 16.63
N PRO A 473 40.51 19.50 17.25
CA PRO A 473 41.60 20.30 16.70
C PRO A 473 42.81 19.49 16.20
N LYS A 474 43.07 18.31 16.76
CA LYS A 474 44.12 17.39 16.33
C LYS A 474 43.99 17.00 14.85
N TRP A 475 42.78 16.86 14.32
CA TRP A 475 42.54 16.59 12.91
C TRP A 475 43.12 17.68 11.99
N ARG A 476 42.98 18.94 12.39
CA ARG A 476 43.53 20.07 11.63
C ARG A 476 45.08 20.13 11.74
N MET A 477 45.61 19.69 12.86
CA MET A 477 47.09 19.58 13.01
C MET A 477 47.66 18.47 12.15
N GLU A 478 46.98 17.34 12.04
CA GLU A 478 47.41 16.17 11.27
C GLU A 478 47.20 16.36 9.76
N LEU A 479 46.07 16.92 9.31
CA LEU A 479 45.71 16.96 7.90
C LEU A 479 45.84 18.35 7.25
N GLY A 480 45.97 19.41 8.04
CA GLY A 480 45.84 20.79 7.58
C GLY A 480 44.37 21.23 7.39
N ILE A 481 44.16 22.55 7.36
CA ILE A 481 42.82 23.16 7.28
C ILE A 481 42.15 22.79 5.94
N ASP A 482 42.87 22.98 4.82
CA ASP A 482 42.32 22.78 3.46
C ASP A 482 41.83 21.34 3.25
N GLN A 483 42.54 20.35 3.77
CA GLN A 483 42.12 18.95 3.61
C GLN A 483 40.93 18.61 4.50
N CYS A 484 40.90 19.12 5.75
CA CYS A 484 39.75 18.95 6.63
C CYS A 484 38.47 19.56 6.04
N ASP A 485 38.57 20.77 5.50
CA ASP A 485 37.42 21.46 4.92
C ASP A 485 36.93 20.70 3.67
N LYS A 486 37.83 20.24 2.81
CA LYS A 486 37.51 19.41 1.64
C LYS A 486 36.84 18.08 2.00
N ILE A 487 37.33 17.40 3.04
CA ILE A 487 36.69 16.16 3.51
C ILE A 487 35.30 16.46 4.05
N LYS A 488 35.15 17.53 4.84
CA LYS A 488 33.87 17.94 5.43
C LYS A 488 32.82 18.32 4.37
N GLU A 489 33.23 19.00 3.32
CA GLU A 489 32.33 19.47 2.26
C GLU A 489 31.88 18.35 1.31
N PHE A 490 32.81 17.50 0.87
CA PHE A 490 32.56 16.56 -0.23
C PHE A 490 32.55 15.08 0.16
N TYR A 491 33.19 14.68 1.27
CA TYR A 491 33.41 13.28 1.58
C TYR A 491 32.88 12.82 2.94
N LEU A 492 32.40 13.76 3.77
CA LEU A 492 31.97 13.46 5.14
C LEU A 492 30.96 12.31 5.17
N ASN A 493 29.94 12.39 4.33
CA ASN A 493 28.78 11.50 4.30
C ASN A 493 28.88 10.42 3.21
N THR A 494 30.02 10.30 2.56
CA THR A 494 30.24 9.25 1.54
C THR A 494 30.57 7.92 2.20
N ILE A 495 30.31 6.83 1.47
CA ILE A 495 30.54 5.47 2.00
C ILE A 495 31.99 5.23 2.41
N GLY A 496 32.95 5.95 1.79
CA GLY A 496 34.35 5.88 2.14
C GLY A 496 34.65 6.30 3.56
N ASN A 497 33.89 7.24 4.12
CA ASN A 497 34.07 7.76 5.47
C ASN A 497 33.12 7.17 6.52
N LEU A 498 32.20 6.30 6.12
CA LEU A 498 31.21 5.70 7.02
C LEU A 498 31.54 4.26 7.40
N THR A 499 31.26 3.90 8.63
CA THR A 499 31.40 2.53 9.13
C THR A 499 30.35 2.22 10.21
N LEU A 500 30.42 1.03 10.78
CA LEU A 500 29.58 0.57 11.88
C LEU A 500 30.37 0.48 13.18
N SER A 501 29.78 0.93 14.27
CA SER A 501 30.38 0.81 15.59
C SER A 501 29.33 0.62 16.68
N GLY A 502 29.62 -0.27 17.64
CA GLY A 502 28.90 -0.36 18.90
C GLY A 502 29.39 0.65 19.95
N ASN A 503 30.41 1.43 19.64
CA ASN A 503 31.07 2.37 20.55
C ASN A 503 31.10 3.81 20.03
N ASN A 504 30.19 4.17 19.14
CA ASN A 504 30.15 5.46 18.44
C ASN A 504 30.25 6.65 19.42
N GLY A 505 29.47 6.65 20.50
CA GLY A 505 29.50 7.72 21.49
C GLY A 505 30.86 7.89 22.21
N LYS A 506 31.67 6.82 22.31
CA LYS A 506 33.00 6.87 22.93
C LYS A 506 34.09 7.25 21.90
N LEU A 507 33.94 6.84 20.65
CA LEU A 507 34.80 7.24 19.55
C LEU A 507 34.71 8.75 19.31
N GLY A 508 33.49 9.29 19.19
CA GLY A 508 33.20 10.71 19.11
C GLY A 508 34.08 11.46 18.10
N ASN A 509 34.62 12.59 18.54
CA ASN A 509 35.41 13.50 17.69
C ASN A 509 36.94 13.25 17.70
N LYS A 510 37.37 12.17 18.38
CA LYS A 510 38.77 11.84 18.58
C LYS A 510 39.54 11.68 17.25
N SER A 511 40.89 11.86 17.30
CA SER A 511 41.74 11.63 16.15
C SER A 511 41.66 10.15 15.68
N PHE A 512 42.10 9.90 14.44
CA PHE A 512 42.03 8.54 13.88
C PHE A 512 42.84 7.54 14.72
N SER A 513 44.03 7.90 15.15
CA SER A 513 44.88 7.06 15.99
C SER A 513 44.21 6.71 17.32
N GLU A 514 43.55 7.68 17.96
CA GLU A 514 42.80 7.46 19.19
C GLU A 514 41.56 6.56 18.96
N LYS A 515 40.84 6.76 17.88
CA LYS A 515 39.71 5.90 17.51
C LYS A 515 40.14 4.47 17.19
N ARG A 516 41.27 4.32 16.49
CA ARG A 516 41.79 3.02 16.10
C ARG A 516 42.18 2.18 17.30
N ASN A 517 42.94 2.76 18.22
CA ASN A 517 43.56 2.07 19.35
C ASN A 517 42.79 2.25 20.68
N MET A 518 41.51 2.73 20.63
CA MET A 518 40.76 3.09 21.80
C MET A 518 40.67 1.93 22.81
N ASN A 519 41.13 2.19 24.03
CA ASN A 519 40.97 1.33 25.18
C ASN A 519 40.38 2.17 26.33
N VAL A 520 39.30 1.70 26.91
CA VAL A 520 38.60 2.38 28.02
C VAL A 520 38.44 1.38 29.15
N ASP A 521 39.05 1.68 30.28
CA ASP A 521 39.02 0.83 31.50
C ASP A 521 39.45 -0.63 31.23
N GLY A 522 40.50 -0.81 30.44
CA GLY A 522 40.99 -2.12 30.04
C GLY A 522 40.18 -2.85 28.98
N LYS A 523 39.13 -2.22 28.43
CA LYS A 523 38.29 -2.76 27.36
C LYS A 523 38.73 -2.20 26.01
N GLU A 524 39.13 -3.08 25.11
CA GLU A 524 39.52 -2.79 23.75
C GLU A 524 38.28 -2.47 22.91
N GLN A 525 38.13 -1.22 22.46
CA GLN A 525 36.90 -0.70 21.83
C GLN A 525 37.15 0.02 20.51
N GLY A 526 38.40 0.19 20.09
CA GLY A 526 38.78 0.87 18.85
C GLY A 526 38.63 0.00 17.59
N TYR A 527 38.89 0.60 16.43
CA TYR A 527 38.78 -0.11 15.14
C TYR A 527 39.75 -1.31 15.06
N SER A 528 40.87 -1.27 15.73
CA SER A 528 41.85 -2.39 15.78
C SER A 528 41.22 -3.68 16.35
N TYR A 529 40.21 -3.57 17.17
CA TYR A 529 39.60 -4.69 17.88
C TYR A 529 38.18 -5.02 17.33
N SER A 530 37.72 -4.24 16.37
CA SER A 530 36.40 -4.44 15.79
C SER A 530 36.33 -5.74 14.97
N ARG A 531 35.21 -6.47 15.07
CA ARG A 531 34.96 -7.70 14.27
C ARG A 531 34.33 -7.39 12.91
N PHE A 532 33.82 -6.17 12.70
CA PHE A 532 33.17 -5.80 11.45
C PHE A 532 34.13 -5.83 10.27
N TRP A 533 33.66 -6.41 9.16
CA TRP A 533 34.37 -6.37 7.89
C TRP A 533 34.62 -4.90 7.46
N LEU A 534 33.63 -4.03 7.65
CA LEU A 534 33.73 -2.60 7.35
C LEU A 534 34.90 -1.91 8.10
N ASN A 535 35.35 -2.45 9.23
CA ASN A 535 36.45 -1.91 10.01
C ASN A 535 37.80 -2.64 9.75
N LYS A 536 37.77 -3.73 8.98
CA LYS A 536 38.97 -4.56 8.77
C LYS A 536 40.13 -3.76 8.16
N SER A 537 39.86 -2.94 7.14
CA SER A 537 40.86 -2.09 6.51
C SER A 537 41.42 -0.99 7.43
N LEU A 538 40.64 -0.54 8.43
CA LEU A 538 41.02 0.53 9.35
C LEU A 538 42.06 0.08 10.38
N ARG A 539 42.18 -1.23 10.62
CA ARG A 539 43.17 -1.80 11.59
C ARG A 539 44.61 -1.52 11.21
N GLU A 540 44.89 -1.57 9.92
CA GLU A 540 46.25 -1.48 9.37
C GLU A 540 46.64 -0.04 9.03
N LYS A 541 45.69 0.88 8.99
CA LYS A 541 45.99 2.28 8.64
C LYS A 541 46.59 3.03 9.83
N THR A 542 47.56 3.87 9.55
CA THR A 542 48.22 4.74 10.56
C THR A 542 47.61 6.13 10.56
N GLU A 543 47.04 6.56 9.46
CA GLU A 543 46.42 7.87 9.27
C GLU A 543 45.09 7.75 8.53
N TRP A 544 44.28 8.79 8.59
CA TRP A 544 43.00 8.88 7.89
C TRP A 544 42.89 10.21 7.19
N ASN A 545 43.12 10.22 5.90
CA ASN A 545 43.15 11.41 5.06
C ASN A 545 42.32 11.22 3.80
N LEU A 546 42.28 12.20 2.92
CA LEU A 546 41.48 12.17 1.69
C LEU A 546 41.88 10.99 0.77
N HIS A 547 43.15 10.63 0.73
CA HIS A 547 43.62 9.49 -0.06
C HIS A 547 43.01 8.18 0.48
N GLU A 548 43.07 7.99 1.80
CA GLU A 548 42.53 6.80 2.45
C GLU A 548 41.03 6.65 2.29
N ILE A 549 40.27 7.77 2.34
CA ILE A 549 38.80 7.78 2.07
C ILE A 549 38.56 7.32 0.63
N LYS A 550 39.30 7.80 -0.35
CA LYS A 550 39.13 7.41 -1.76
C LYS A 550 39.49 5.95 -2.01
N GLU A 551 40.60 5.45 -1.44
CA GLU A 551 41.01 4.04 -1.56
C GLU A 551 39.95 3.13 -0.91
N ARG A 552 39.42 3.51 0.25
CA ARG A 552 38.36 2.75 0.87
C ARG A 552 37.06 2.79 0.06
N THR A 553 36.70 3.93 -0.54
CA THR A 553 35.57 4.01 -1.47
C THR A 553 35.73 3.02 -2.62
N LYS A 554 36.92 2.91 -3.21
CA LYS A 554 37.24 1.96 -4.28
C LYS A 554 37.06 0.51 -3.82
N MET A 555 37.62 0.16 -2.66
CA MET A 555 37.49 -1.20 -2.08
C MET A 555 36.01 -1.56 -1.82
N ILE A 556 35.21 -0.62 -1.29
CA ILE A 556 33.80 -0.84 -1.05
C ILE A 556 33.05 -0.94 -2.38
N THR A 557 33.40 -0.15 -3.38
CA THR A 557 32.81 -0.23 -4.72
C THR A 557 33.02 -1.59 -5.37
N GLU A 558 34.24 -2.16 -5.25
CA GLU A 558 34.50 -3.52 -5.74
C GLU A 558 33.64 -4.58 -5.05
N ARG A 559 33.41 -4.42 -3.74
CA ARG A 559 32.51 -5.30 -2.99
C ARG A 559 31.03 -5.06 -3.38
N PHE A 560 30.64 -3.81 -3.61
CA PHE A 560 29.33 -3.44 -4.13
C PHE A 560 29.01 -4.18 -5.42
N MET A 561 29.94 -4.20 -6.38
CA MET A 561 29.76 -4.86 -7.68
C MET A 561 29.49 -6.37 -7.56
N LYS A 562 30.01 -6.99 -6.49
CA LYS A 562 29.80 -8.43 -6.20
C LYS A 562 28.48 -8.71 -5.48
N ILE A 563 27.92 -7.73 -4.79
CA ILE A 563 26.65 -7.87 -4.05
C ILE A 563 25.45 -7.53 -4.92
N TRP A 564 25.56 -6.43 -5.65
CA TRP A 564 24.53 -5.93 -6.57
C TRP A 564 25.08 -6.05 -8.00
N GLU A 565 25.09 -7.27 -8.48
CA GLU A 565 25.68 -7.60 -9.77
C GLU A 565 24.95 -6.90 -10.93
N TYR A 566 25.71 -6.45 -11.91
CA TYR A 566 25.19 -6.07 -13.22
C TYR A 566 25.16 -7.34 -14.09
N PRO A 567 24.04 -7.67 -14.76
CA PRO A 567 23.96 -8.88 -15.57
C PRO A 567 25.03 -8.92 -16.66
N ASP A 568 25.81 -10.01 -16.70
CA ASP A 568 26.83 -10.25 -17.72
C ASP A 568 26.28 -11.20 -18.77
N ILE A 569 25.39 -10.69 -19.62
CA ILE A 569 24.82 -11.44 -20.75
C ILE A 569 25.15 -10.72 -22.06
N GLN A 570 25.44 -11.51 -23.10
CA GLN A 570 25.59 -10.97 -24.44
C GLN A 570 24.23 -10.82 -25.09
N ILE A 571 23.78 -9.59 -25.24
CA ILE A 571 22.60 -9.27 -26.03
C ILE A 571 23.11 -9.02 -27.45
N LYS A 572 22.74 -9.89 -28.41
CA LYS A 572 22.92 -9.56 -29.83
C LYS A 572 22.08 -8.29 -30.07
N SER A 573 22.72 -7.23 -30.54
CA SER A 573 22.01 -6.06 -31.06
C SER A 573 21.10 -6.57 -32.17
N GLU A 574 19.80 -6.69 -31.91
CA GLU A 574 18.83 -6.68 -32.96
C GLU A 574 18.99 -5.30 -33.58
N ASP A 575 19.33 -5.23 -34.85
CA ASP A 575 19.45 -3.97 -35.59
C ASP A 575 18.23 -3.13 -35.28
N GLY A 576 18.46 -1.88 -34.85
CA GLY A 576 17.41 -1.02 -34.35
C GLY A 576 16.27 -1.01 -35.36
N ASN A 577 15.05 -1.25 -34.90
CA ASN A 577 13.83 -1.35 -35.72
C ASN A 577 13.49 -0.05 -36.48
N GLY A 578 14.45 0.87 -36.67
CA GLY A 578 14.24 2.19 -37.25
C GLY A 578 13.35 3.09 -36.36
N GLU A 579 13.26 2.78 -35.09
CA GLU A 579 12.64 3.64 -34.06
C GLU A 579 13.57 4.82 -33.73
N VAL A 580 13.02 6.02 -33.72
CA VAL A 580 13.76 7.26 -33.45
C VAL A 580 13.14 7.92 -32.23
N ASN A 581 13.98 8.37 -31.28
CA ASN A 581 13.49 9.13 -30.13
C ASN A 581 12.85 10.45 -30.61
N ILE A 582 11.71 10.84 -30.03
CA ILE A 582 10.98 12.03 -30.44
C ILE A 582 11.84 13.30 -30.39
N PHE A 583 12.82 13.37 -29.49
CA PHE A 583 13.74 14.52 -29.37
C PHE A 583 14.81 14.58 -30.49
N GLU A 584 15.08 13.47 -31.16
CA GLU A 584 16.01 13.38 -32.29
C GLU A 584 15.36 13.70 -33.65
N ILE A 585 14.04 13.97 -33.65
CA ILE A 585 13.31 14.27 -34.87
C ILE A 585 13.42 15.76 -35.17
N ASP A 586 14.13 16.09 -36.23
CA ASP A 586 14.05 17.37 -36.93
C ASP A 586 12.85 17.33 -37.89
N ASP A 587 12.09 18.40 -37.97
CA ASP A 587 10.83 18.61 -38.70
C ASP A 587 10.55 17.62 -39.84
N GLN A 588 9.77 16.56 -39.57
CA GLN A 588 9.35 15.53 -40.54
C GLN A 588 7.82 15.49 -40.66
N SER A 589 7.22 16.64 -40.82
CA SER A 589 5.77 16.84 -40.88
C SER A 589 5.04 16.02 -41.94
N ASP A 590 5.75 15.49 -42.97
CA ASP A 590 5.18 14.80 -44.14
C ASP A 590 5.33 13.27 -44.09
N LYS A 591 5.99 12.68 -43.09
CA LYS A 591 6.12 11.21 -42.99
C LYS A 591 4.96 10.60 -42.26
N GLN A 592 4.41 9.52 -42.82
CA GLN A 592 3.35 8.74 -42.18
C GLN A 592 3.94 7.95 -41.00
N LEU A 593 3.27 8.02 -39.84
CA LEU A 593 3.61 7.22 -38.67
C LEU A 593 3.12 5.79 -38.87
N GLU A 594 3.87 4.81 -38.37
CA GLU A 594 3.48 3.40 -38.29
C GLU A 594 3.05 3.05 -36.88
N TYR A 595 3.91 3.33 -35.92
CA TYR A 595 3.62 3.15 -34.48
C TYR A 595 4.52 4.05 -33.66
N TYR A 596 4.20 4.14 -32.38
CA TYR A 596 5.10 4.66 -31.36
C TYR A 596 5.28 3.65 -30.22
N VAL A 597 6.40 3.77 -29.52
CA VAL A 597 6.69 3.06 -28.26
C VAL A 597 6.82 4.11 -27.17
N PHE A 598 5.91 4.08 -26.20
CA PHE A 598 5.97 4.95 -25.03
C PHE A 598 6.00 4.10 -23.76
N CYS A 599 7.07 4.26 -22.96
CA CYS A 599 7.29 3.45 -21.77
C CYS A 599 7.16 1.93 -22.06
N ASP A 600 7.83 1.47 -23.10
CA ASP A 600 7.84 0.08 -23.62
C ASP A 600 6.49 -0.46 -24.15
N GLN A 601 5.46 0.36 -24.26
CA GLN A 601 4.20 -0.03 -24.88
C GLN A 601 4.15 0.45 -26.33
N ARG A 602 4.10 -0.51 -27.25
CA ARG A 602 3.90 -0.24 -28.68
C ARG A 602 2.41 0.03 -28.93
N THR A 603 2.15 1.14 -29.63
CA THR A 603 0.79 1.52 -30.06
C THR A 603 0.84 1.95 -31.52
N GLU A 604 0.01 1.34 -32.35
CA GLU A 604 -0.12 1.71 -33.77
C GLU A 604 -0.84 3.06 -33.89
N VAL A 605 -0.27 3.95 -34.69
CA VAL A 605 -0.84 5.26 -34.99
C VAL A 605 -0.49 5.65 -36.44
N LEU A 606 -1.44 6.28 -37.09
CA LEU A 606 -1.27 6.71 -38.48
C LEU A 606 -1.00 8.20 -38.61
N THR A 607 -1.31 8.99 -37.58
CA THR A 607 -1.23 10.45 -37.63
C THR A 607 -0.60 11.04 -36.37
N THR A 608 0.05 12.19 -36.54
CA THR A 608 0.59 12.96 -35.40
C THR A 608 -0.52 13.43 -34.42
N SER A 609 -1.75 13.59 -34.92
CA SER A 609 -2.89 13.92 -34.04
C SER A 609 -3.27 12.76 -33.13
N GLN A 610 -3.27 11.53 -33.63
CA GLN A 610 -3.48 10.32 -32.81
C GLN A 610 -2.35 10.17 -31.77
N LEU A 611 -1.09 10.33 -32.22
CA LEU A 611 0.06 10.30 -31.32
C LEU A 611 -0.11 11.31 -30.18
N PHE A 612 -0.43 12.58 -30.51
CA PHE A 612 -0.64 13.65 -29.54
C PHE A 612 -1.71 13.28 -28.51
N CYS A 613 -2.89 12.87 -28.98
CA CYS A 613 -3.99 12.49 -28.09
C CYS A 613 -3.64 11.33 -27.19
N ASN A 614 -3.04 10.28 -27.73
CA ASN A 614 -2.69 9.08 -26.98
C ASN A 614 -1.60 9.36 -25.94
N ILE A 615 -0.58 10.15 -26.27
CA ILE A 615 0.50 10.48 -25.35
C ILE A 615 -0.04 11.35 -24.19
N PHE A 616 -0.85 12.37 -24.45
CA PHE A 616 -1.39 13.18 -23.36
C PHE A 616 -2.38 12.42 -22.47
N LYS A 617 -3.16 11.50 -23.00
CA LYS A 617 -3.99 10.58 -22.21
C LYS A 617 -3.11 9.72 -21.29
N GLN A 618 -2.06 9.11 -21.82
CA GLN A 618 -1.15 8.29 -21.03
C GLN A 618 -0.36 9.10 -20.00
N LEU A 619 0.08 10.31 -20.33
CA LEU A 619 0.74 11.21 -19.38
C LEU A 619 -0.20 11.65 -18.25
N PHE A 620 -1.47 11.92 -18.58
CA PHE A 620 -2.47 12.26 -17.58
C PHE A 620 -2.75 11.09 -16.62
N ASP A 621 -2.91 9.87 -17.16
CA ASP A 621 -3.09 8.66 -16.35
C ASP A 621 -1.89 8.37 -15.45
N LEU A 622 -0.69 8.75 -15.90
CA LEU A 622 0.56 8.57 -15.14
C LEU A 622 0.69 9.52 -13.95
N GLN A 623 0.44 10.81 -14.19
CA GLN A 623 0.70 11.88 -13.23
C GLN A 623 -0.38 12.98 -13.34
N PRO A 624 -1.64 12.72 -12.97
CA PRO A 624 -2.72 13.70 -13.12
C PRO A 624 -2.46 14.98 -12.33
N GLU A 625 -1.85 14.91 -11.15
CA GLU A 625 -1.50 16.08 -10.35
C GLU A 625 -0.50 17.01 -11.05
N SER A 626 0.41 16.44 -11.84
CA SER A 626 1.41 17.21 -12.57
C SER A 626 0.79 18.11 -13.65
N PHE A 627 -0.36 17.73 -14.22
CA PHE A 627 -1.08 18.58 -15.18
C PHE A 627 -1.59 19.88 -14.56
N PHE A 628 -1.98 19.86 -13.28
CA PHE A 628 -2.53 21.01 -12.58
C PHE A 628 -1.46 21.88 -11.93
N ASN A 629 -0.33 21.28 -11.57
CA ASN A 629 0.77 21.95 -10.85
C ASN A 629 1.93 22.42 -11.76
N THR A 630 1.82 22.19 -13.08
CA THR A 630 2.85 22.57 -14.06
C THR A 630 2.22 23.32 -15.24
N PRO A 631 3.03 23.93 -16.13
CA PRO A 631 2.53 24.59 -17.33
C PRO A 631 1.83 23.67 -18.36
N ILE A 632 1.82 22.36 -18.19
CA ILE A 632 1.23 21.41 -19.15
C ILE A 632 -0.23 21.73 -19.42
N LYS A 633 -1.05 22.02 -18.39
CA LYS A 633 -2.47 22.39 -18.55
C LYS A 633 -2.70 23.56 -19.51
N ASP A 634 -1.84 24.57 -19.41
CA ASP A 634 -1.94 25.79 -20.23
C ASP A 634 -1.48 25.51 -21.67
N ARG A 635 -0.49 24.64 -21.85
CA ARG A 635 0.04 24.24 -23.15
C ARG A 635 -0.95 23.44 -24.00
N ILE A 636 -1.82 22.66 -23.38
CA ILE A 636 -2.86 21.90 -24.10
C ILE A 636 -4.24 22.53 -23.99
N ASN A 637 -4.34 23.75 -23.41
CA ASN A 637 -5.61 24.43 -23.13
C ASN A 637 -6.62 23.49 -22.47
N LEU A 638 -6.21 22.88 -21.34
CA LEU A 638 -7.03 21.92 -20.58
C LEU A 638 -8.32 22.59 -20.12
N SER A 639 -9.48 21.99 -20.39
CA SER A 639 -10.79 22.52 -20.03
C SER A 639 -11.67 21.44 -19.40
N ASN A 640 -12.53 21.83 -18.44
CA ASN A 640 -13.57 20.97 -17.87
C ASN A 640 -15.00 21.45 -18.22
N LYS A 641 -15.14 22.36 -19.21
CA LYS A 641 -16.45 22.90 -19.63
C LYS A 641 -17.06 22.01 -20.70
N ILE A 642 -18.30 21.58 -20.49
CA ILE A 642 -19.08 20.73 -21.42
C ILE A 642 -19.27 21.42 -22.78
N GLU A 643 -19.36 22.76 -22.84
CA GLU A 643 -19.50 23.52 -24.07
C GLU A 643 -18.34 23.33 -25.05
N VAL A 644 -17.20 22.85 -24.56
CA VAL A 644 -16.00 22.54 -25.34
C VAL A 644 -16.13 21.20 -26.09
N TYR A 645 -16.99 20.30 -25.60
CA TYR A 645 -17.21 18.96 -26.17
C TYR A 645 -17.76 19.00 -27.63
N GLU A 646 -18.60 19.99 -27.94
CA GLU A 646 -19.16 20.15 -29.29
C GLU A 646 -18.17 20.81 -30.29
N ASN A 647 -17.04 21.30 -29.81
CA ASN A 647 -16.02 21.92 -30.63
C ASN A 647 -15.05 20.86 -31.16
N LYS A 648 -15.02 20.63 -32.48
CA LYS A 648 -14.10 19.69 -33.16
C LYS A 648 -12.60 19.95 -32.93
N ALA A 649 -12.25 21.08 -32.30
CA ALA A 649 -10.87 21.42 -31.93
C ALA A 649 -10.42 20.81 -30.58
N TYR A 650 -11.31 20.11 -29.90
CA TYR A 650 -11.00 19.50 -28.60
C TYR A 650 -11.27 18.00 -28.62
N GLU A 651 -10.42 17.26 -27.92
CA GLU A 651 -10.56 15.82 -27.67
C GLU A 651 -10.69 15.55 -26.18
N GLN A 652 -11.44 14.53 -25.84
CA GLN A 652 -11.62 14.11 -24.47
C GLN A 652 -10.32 13.49 -23.94
N LEU A 653 -9.82 14.03 -22.83
CA LEU A 653 -8.64 13.53 -22.12
C LEU A 653 -9.05 12.42 -21.15
N ASN A 654 -10.11 12.66 -20.36
CA ASN A 654 -10.78 11.70 -19.49
C ASN A 654 -12.25 12.11 -19.29
N ASP A 655 -12.99 11.47 -18.39
CA ASP A 655 -14.43 11.72 -18.16
C ASP A 655 -14.77 13.18 -17.79
N THR A 656 -13.78 13.96 -17.33
CA THR A 656 -13.99 15.33 -16.81
C THR A 656 -13.30 16.39 -17.63
N TYR A 657 -12.19 16.07 -18.31
CA TYR A 657 -11.31 17.06 -18.94
C TYR A 657 -11.16 16.84 -20.44
N PHE A 658 -11.03 17.96 -21.15
CA PHE A 658 -10.82 18.04 -22.60
C PHE A 658 -9.53 18.81 -22.87
N MET A 659 -8.81 18.42 -23.92
CA MET A 659 -7.60 19.11 -24.41
C MET A 659 -7.79 19.62 -25.83
N CYS A 660 -7.22 20.78 -26.11
CA CYS A 660 -7.22 21.32 -27.47
C CYS A 660 -6.30 20.49 -28.38
N THR A 661 -6.76 20.22 -29.60
CA THR A 661 -6.01 19.46 -30.61
C THR A 661 -5.76 20.27 -31.90
N ASN A 662 -6.22 21.53 -31.92
CA ASN A 662 -6.10 22.41 -33.07
C ASN A 662 -4.71 23.08 -33.14
N TYR A 663 -3.69 22.26 -33.35
CA TYR A 663 -2.29 22.63 -33.53
C TYR A 663 -1.74 22.02 -34.81
N THR A 664 -0.73 22.65 -35.39
CA THR A 664 0.05 22.04 -36.49
C THR A 664 0.78 20.78 -36.01
N ASN A 665 1.22 19.92 -36.92
CA ASN A 665 1.97 18.72 -36.54
C ASN A 665 3.27 19.05 -35.78
N ALA A 666 3.99 20.07 -36.21
CA ALA A 666 5.19 20.56 -35.52
C ALA A 666 4.86 21.02 -34.09
N GLU A 667 3.84 21.86 -33.92
CA GLU A 667 3.42 22.31 -32.57
C GLU A 667 2.97 21.16 -31.68
N LYS A 668 2.33 20.12 -32.22
CA LYS A 668 1.96 18.92 -31.45
C LYS A 668 3.18 18.18 -30.93
N ILE A 669 4.19 18.00 -31.79
CA ILE A 669 5.45 17.36 -31.41
C ILE A 669 6.17 18.21 -30.35
N ASP A 670 6.25 19.52 -30.52
CA ASP A 670 6.90 20.39 -29.54
C ASP A 670 6.21 20.38 -28.18
N ARG A 671 4.86 20.34 -28.15
CA ARG A 671 4.10 20.22 -26.90
C ARG A 671 4.31 18.88 -26.23
N ILE A 672 4.43 17.79 -26.99
CA ILE A 672 4.79 16.47 -26.45
C ILE A 672 6.20 16.54 -25.85
N LYS A 673 7.19 17.04 -26.59
CA LYS A 673 8.58 17.19 -26.09
C LYS A 673 8.62 18.01 -24.80
N GLU A 674 7.93 19.15 -24.77
CA GLU A 674 7.87 20.00 -23.56
C GLU A 674 7.22 19.29 -22.38
N ALA A 675 6.11 18.60 -22.58
CA ALA A 675 5.45 17.85 -21.52
C ALA A 675 6.33 16.71 -20.99
N LEU A 676 7.00 15.97 -21.90
CA LEU A 676 7.96 14.93 -21.53
C LEU A 676 9.12 15.49 -20.71
N SER A 677 9.67 16.66 -21.09
CA SER A 677 10.75 17.33 -20.36
C SER A 677 10.32 17.78 -18.96
N ILE A 678 9.12 18.38 -18.83
CA ILE A 678 8.57 18.77 -17.53
C ILE A 678 8.42 17.56 -16.61
N LEU A 679 8.01 16.40 -17.16
CA LEU A 679 7.78 15.18 -16.42
C LEU A 679 9.04 14.29 -16.31
N LYS A 680 10.18 14.70 -16.89
CA LYS A 680 11.45 13.95 -16.96
C LYS A 680 11.29 12.59 -17.62
N LEU A 681 10.65 12.57 -18.77
CA LEU A 681 10.33 11.38 -19.58
C LEU A 681 10.86 11.53 -21.02
N GLU A 682 11.91 12.34 -21.25
CA GLU A 682 12.45 12.69 -22.56
C GLU A 682 12.82 11.46 -23.41
N ASP A 683 13.23 10.39 -22.76
CA ASP A 683 13.75 9.20 -23.42
C ASP A 683 12.73 8.05 -23.44
N GLU A 684 11.48 8.32 -23.12
CA GLU A 684 10.44 7.30 -23.03
C GLU A 684 9.58 7.17 -24.29
N LEU A 685 9.73 8.08 -25.28
CA LEU A 685 8.93 8.10 -26.50
C LEU A 685 9.79 7.92 -27.73
N PHE A 686 9.60 6.79 -28.40
CA PHE A 686 10.19 6.46 -29.69
C PHE A 686 9.10 6.37 -30.74
N ILE A 687 9.40 6.81 -31.96
CA ILE A 687 8.47 6.79 -33.11
C ILE A 687 9.07 6.00 -34.25
N LYS A 688 8.26 5.21 -34.92
CA LYS A 688 8.56 4.55 -36.20
C LYS A 688 7.72 5.19 -37.30
N TYR A 689 8.39 5.57 -38.37
CA TYR A 689 7.73 5.99 -39.60
C TYR A 689 7.57 4.82 -40.55
N ALA A 690 6.48 4.80 -41.33
CA ALA A 690 6.25 3.83 -42.38
C ALA A 690 7.36 3.93 -43.45
N GLU A 691 7.89 2.82 -43.88
CA GLU A 691 8.83 2.79 -44.98
C GLU A 691 8.07 3.17 -46.29
N ASN A 692 8.52 4.23 -46.96
CA ASN A 692 7.99 4.57 -48.26
C ASN A 692 8.38 3.47 -49.25
N GLU A 693 7.43 2.69 -49.75
CA GLU A 693 7.60 1.86 -50.91
C GLU A 693 7.78 2.75 -52.17
N SER A 694 8.95 3.34 -52.30
CA SER A 694 9.32 3.98 -53.54
C SER A 694 10.82 3.93 -53.72
N ASN A 695 11.25 2.84 -54.39
CA ASN A 695 12.31 2.80 -55.39
C ASN A 695 12.70 1.35 -55.72
N VAL A 696 11.78 0.59 -56.34
CA VAL A 696 12.22 -0.48 -57.21
C VAL A 696 12.30 0.12 -58.61
N TYR A 697 13.40 0.74 -58.95
CA TYR A 697 13.78 0.89 -60.34
C TYR A 697 14.35 -0.45 -60.80
N VAL A 698 13.56 -1.19 -61.56
CA VAL A 698 14.03 -2.28 -62.43
C VAL A 698 14.93 -1.63 -63.48
N VAL A 699 16.20 -1.98 -63.52
CA VAL A 699 17.07 -1.91 -64.69
C VAL A 699 17.42 -3.32 -65.09
#